data_5e9573696372a1c769968eefd7cfa0d1
#
_entry.id   5e9573696372a1c769968eefd7cfa0d1
#
_cell.length_a   1.000
_cell.length_b   1.000
_cell.length_c   1.000
_cell.angle_alpha   90.00
_cell.angle_beta   90.00
_cell.angle_gamma   90.00
#
_symmetry.space_group_name_H-M   'P 1'
#
loop_
_entity.id
_entity.type
_entity.pdbx_description
1 polymer ?
#
loop_
_entity_poly.entity_id
_entity_poly.type
_entity_poly.pdbx_seq_one_letter_code
_entity_poly.pdbx_strand_id
1 'polypeptide(L)'
;MSKLVIVESPHKATMIKKYLGKSYDVTASVGHIRDLPAAKLSVDIKNDFAPKYAIVKGKEKLVKELKEKAANADEVLLATDPDREGEAISWHLATVLGLPLDEKNRVKFNEINENAVKKGIASPEKIDMDLVDAQQARRILDRLVGYKLSPFVSQKIHRGLSAGRVQSVAVRLVVDREEEIRKFVPEEYWSLDAKFTAPSSKKAFKAAFTGDETGKIKLKTKEETDAILARLQDAEYSVSSVKKGTRRRSPAPPFTTSTMQQDASRKLGFQAKRTMKIAQELYEGMEVEGFGATGLITYMRTDSLRISEEARQEGNAFIEANYGKQYLHEKPRYFKTKASAQDGHEAIRPTVPAITPEIAKKSLTPEQFKLYSLIWKRFMASLMSNCIQDTVKIEIKAVGERDKNTDRYCTFNASGYTVRFDGYTRLYEAATDEDEDEGKLPEIKAGDALKLKEMLGNQHFTQPPARYTEGSLIKMLEETGVGRPSTYASIVSTITSREYVVREQKQLKPTELGEAVVKLLKEHFPNIVNVKFTASMESDLDKVEHHEIDYIAMLHTFYDGFDKTLEKAKADMEGVKIKLKEDETNIPCEKCGRMMVIKTGRFGKFLACPGYPECKNTKPYVIETTATCPVCGGKVIQKKSKKGYTFFGCENYPECNFMTWDKPTDEKCPKCGKSLFKKKGGILACLDENCGFEKKAERKKKSTKTQEED
;
A
#
# COMPACT_ATOMS: atom_id res chain seq x y z
N MET A 1 -30.33 -30.46 -20.83
CA MET A 1 -28.97 -29.98 -21.19
C MET A 1 -28.35 -29.39 -19.94
N SER A 2 -27.24 -29.96 -19.47
CA SER A 2 -26.51 -29.51 -18.28
C SER A 2 -25.27 -28.72 -18.73
N LYS A 3 -25.18 -27.44 -18.41
CA LYS A 3 -24.02 -26.60 -18.71
C LYS A 3 -23.14 -26.51 -17.47
N LEU A 4 -21.84 -26.77 -17.64
CA LEU A 4 -20.85 -26.63 -16.58
C LEU A 4 -20.18 -25.27 -16.65
N VAL A 5 -20.19 -24.50 -15.55
CA VAL A 5 -19.47 -23.23 -15.42
C VAL A 5 -18.37 -23.39 -14.40
N ILE A 6 -17.11 -23.17 -14.80
CA ILE A 6 -15.95 -23.27 -13.92
C ILE A 6 -15.41 -21.88 -13.60
N VAL A 7 -15.34 -21.54 -12.33
CA VAL A 7 -14.81 -20.27 -11.80
C VAL A 7 -13.57 -20.51 -10.93
N GLU A 8 -12.94 -19.46 -10.41
CA GLU A 8 -11.70 -19.59 -9.62
C GLU A 8 -11.95 -19.95 -8.17
N SER A 9 -12.98 -19.38 -7.55
CA SER A 9 -13.21 -19.54 -6.11
C SER A 9 -14.54 -20.20 -5.79
N PRO A 10 -14.63 -21.00 -4.70
CA PRO A 10 -15.90 -21.59 -4.26
C PRO A 10 -16.96 -20.53 -3.90
N HIS A 11 -16.51 -19.38 -3.40
CA HIS A 11 -17.41 -18.28 -3.05
C HIS A 11 -18.07 -17.69 -4.31
N LYS A 12 -17.26 -17.39 -5.33
CA LYS A 12 -17.73 -16.93 -6.65
C LYS A 12 -18.70 -17.96 -7.28
N ALA A 13 -18.39 -19.26 -7.15
CA ALA A 13 -19.29 -20.33 -7.63
C ALA A 13 -20.66 -20.28 -6.95
N THR A 14 -20.68 -20.10 -5.64
CA THR A 14 -21.92 -20.01 -4.87
C THR A 14 -22.78 -18.81 -5.30
N MET A 15 -22.14 -17.67 -5.55
CA MET A 15 -22.84 -16.44 -5.97
C MET A 15 -23.41 -16.58 -7.39
N ILE A 16 -22.60 -17.03 -8.35
CA ILE A 16 -23.01 -17.18 -9.75
C ILE A 16 -24.11 -18.23 -9.90
N LYS A 17 -24.07 -19.32 -9.12
CA LYS A 17 -25.11 -20.35 -9.13
C LYS A 17 -26.51 -19.81 -8.78
N LYS A 18 -26.58 -18.79 -7.91
CA LYS A 18 -27.87 -18.14 -7.56
C LYS A 18 -28.49 -17.40 -8.75
N TYR A 19 -27.68 -16.86 -9.65
CA TYR A 19 -28.15 -16.11 -10.82
C TYR A 19 -28.54 -17.00 -12.00
N LEU A 20 -27.86 -18.16 -12.16
CA LEU A 20 -28.00 -19.01 -13.34
C LEU A 20 -29.08 -20.11 -13.19
N GLY A 21 -29.48 -20.41 -11.96
CA GLY A 21 -30.53 -21.40 -11.70
C GLY A 21 -30.07 -22.85 -11.88
N LYS A 22 -31.06 -23.77 -12.03
CA LYS A 22 -30.84 -25.24 -11.98
C LYS A 22 -30.22 -25.86 -13.23
N SER A 23 -30.29 -25.17 -14.37
CA SER A 23 -29.72 -25.65 -15.66
C SER A 23 -28.22 -25.56 -15.76
N TYR A 24 -27.56 -24.91 -14.81
CA TYR A 24 -26.12 -24.76 -14.74
C TYR A 24 -25.53 -25.47 -13.51
N ASP A 25 -24.51 -26.29 -13.74
CA ASP A 25 -23.62 -26.76 -12.65
C ASP A 25 -22.45 -25.78 -12.54
N VAL A 26 -22.36 -25.07 -11.42
CA VAL A 26 -21.28 -24.09 -11.19
C VAL A 26 -20.31 -24.65 -10.16
N THR A 27 -19.05 -24.76 -10.55
CA THR A 27 -17.98 -25.33 -9.71
C THR A 27 -16.73 -24.44 -9.73
N ALA A 28 -15.76 -24.72 -8.85
CA ALA A 28 -14.54 -23.92 -8.73
C ALA A 28 -13.28 -24.73 -8.94
N SER A 29 -12.29 -24.15 -9.63
CA SER A 29 -10.91 -24.68 -9.76
C SER A 29 -10.07 -24.48 -8.52
N VAL A 30 -10.50 -23.58 -7.62
CA VAL A 30 -9.74 -23.17 -6.42
C VAL A 30 -8.34 -22.63 -6.81
N GLY A 31 -8.29 -21.71 -7.77
CA GLY A 31 -7.07 -21.16 -8.37
C GLY A 31 -6.46 -22.08 -9.42
N HIS A 32 -5.13 -21.98 -9.63
CA HIS A 32 -4.43 -22.80 -10.61
C HIS A 32 -4.49 -24.29 -10.29
N ILE A 33 -4.84 -25.10 -11.29
CA ILE A 33 -4.80 -26.57 -11.22
C ILE A 33 -3.51 -27.17 -11.82
N ARG A 34 -2.79 -26.39 -12.65
CA ARG A 34 -1.57 -26.76 -13.35
C ARG A 34 -0.57 -25.62 -13.25
N ASP A 35 0.70 -25.92 -12.94
CA ASP A 35 1.77 -24.93 -12.84
C ASP A 35 3.14 -25.59 -13.06
N LEU A 36 4.21 -24.78 -13.13
CA LEU A 36 5.58 -25.27 -13.13
C LEU A 36 5.93 -25.88 -11.76
N PRO A 37 6.39 -27.14 -11.70
CA PRO A 37 6.80 -27.77 -10.42
C PRO A 37 7.78 -26.94 -9.61
N ALA A 38 7.49 -26.76 -8.30
CA ALA A 38 8.26 -25.89 -7.43
C ALA A 38 9.67 -26.41 -7.07
N ALA A 39 9.97 -27.70 -7.29
CA ALA A 39 11.27 -28.28 -6.94
C ALA A 39 12.33 -28.14 -8.05
N LYS A 40 11.92 -27.79 -9.28
CA LYS A 40 12.78 -27.78 -10.47
C LYS A 40 12.58 -26.49 -11.26
N LEU A 41 13.54 -26.13 -12.11
CA LEU A 41 13.39 -25.01 -13.04
C LEU A 41 12.16 -25.21 -13.94
N SER A 42 11.98 -26.40 -14.48
CA SER A 42 10.84 -26.80 -15.30
C SER A 42 10.60 -25.93 -16.54
N VAL A 43 11.67 -25.31 -17.05
CA VAL A 43 11.73 -24.55 -18.28
C VAL A 43 12.89 -25.11 -19.09
N ASP A 44 12.64 -25.52 -20.33
CA ASP A 44 13.63 -26.07 -21.23
C ASP A 44 14.29 -24.95 -22.06
N ILE A 45 15.41 -24.45 -21.54
CA ILE A 45 16.12 -23.29 -22.11
C ILE A 45 16.61 -23.57 -23.53
N LYS A 46 16.98 -24.84 -23.82
CA LYS A 46 17.52 -25.25 -25.13
C LYS A 46 16.45 -25.43 -26.19
N ASN A 47 15.18 -25.57 -25.77
CA ASN A 47 14.02 -25.73 -26.63
C ASN A 47 13.09 -24.54 -26.40
N ASP A 48 13.52 -23.34 -26.80
CA ASP A 48 12.78 -22.09 -26.78
C ASP A 48 12.01 -21.83 -25.48
N PHE A 49 12.66 -22.10 -24.35
CA PHE A 49 12.07 -21.92 -23.01
C PHE A 49 10.79 -22.71 -22.75
N ALA A 50 10.57 -23.82 -23.48
CA ALA A 50 9.36 -24.63 -23.37
C ALA A 50 9.04 -24.98 -21.90
N PRO A 51 7.87 -24.58 -21.37
CA PRO A 51 7.50 -24.82 -19.99
C PRO A 51 6.99 -26.25 -19.78
N LYS A 52 7.51 -26.93 -18.76
CA LYS A 52 7.08 -28.30 -18.37
C LYS A 52 6.06 -28.19 -17.22
N TYR A 53 4.80 -27.94 -17.58
CA TYR A 53 3.70 -27.86 -16.64
C TYR A 53 3.29 -29.20 -16.08
N ALA A 54 2.86 -29.25 -14.82
CA ALA A 54 2.28 -30.41 -14.15
C ALA A 54 1.08 -30.02 -13.29
N ILE A 55 0.24 -30.99 -12.98
CA ILE A 55 -0.86 -30.78 -12.01
C ILE A 55 -0.26 -30.36 -10.67
N VAL A 56 -0.82 -29.32 -10.06
CA VAL A 56 -0.39 -28.81 -8.76
C VAL A 56 -0.62 -29.89 -7.69
N LYS A 57 0.42 -30.19 -6.92
CA LYS A 57 0.37 -31.21 -5.86
C LYS A 57 -0.81 -30.95 -4.91
N GLY A 58 -1.64 -31.97 -4.72
CA GLY A 58 -2.86 -31.92 -3.91
C GLY A 58 -4.13 -31.49 -4.67
N LYS A 59 -4.03 -31.23 -5.99
CA LYS A 59 -5.16 -30.91 -6.87
C LYS A 59 -5.64 -32.11 -7.70
N GLU A 60 -5.00 -33.25 -7.59
CA GLU A 60 -5.28 -34.42 -8.42
C GLU A 60 -6.73 -34.89 -8.30
N LYS A 61 -7.27 -34.90 -7.07
CA LYS A 61 -8.68 -35.26 -6.81
C LYS A 61 -9.63 -34.25 -7.46
N LEU A 62 -9.38 -32.95 -7.27
CA LEU A 62 -10.20 -31.88 -7.87
C LEU A 62 -10.17 -31.96 -9.41
N VAL A 63 -9.01 -32.20 -10.00
CA VAL A 63 -8.88 -32.35 -11.45
C VAL A 63 -9.71 -33.55 -11.94
N LYS A 64 -9.70 -34.67 -11.22
CA LYS A 64 -10.53 -35.83 -11.57
C LYS A 64 -12.02 -35.48 -11.51
N GLU A 65 -12.47 -34.82 -10.45
CA GLU A 65 -13.87 -34.37 -10.30
C GLU A 65 -14.29 -33.39 -11.42
N LEU A 66 -13.40 -32.46 -11.81
CA LEU A 66 -13.64 -31.52 -12.91
C LEU A 66 -13.75 -32.24 -14.26
N LYS A 67 -12.90 -33.24 -14.53
CA LYS A 67 -12.97 -34.07 -15.74
C LYS A 67 -14.28 -34.87 -15.81
N GLU A 68 -14.69 -35.49 -14.71
CA GLU A 68 -15.96 -36.20 -14.64
C GLU A 68 -17.16 -35.30 -14.90
N LYS A 69 -17.18 -34.12 -14.33
CA LYS A 69 -18.22 -33.12 -14.57
C LYS A 69 -18.23 -32.60 -16.01
N ALA A 70 -17.05 -32.30 -16.57
CA ALA A 70 -16.92 -31.84 -17.95
C ALA A 70 -17.39 -32.89 -18.96
N ALA A 71 -17.06 -34.17 -18.73
CA ALA A 71 -17.50 -35.25 -19.58
C ALA A 71 -19.02 -35.50 -19.58
N ASN A 72 -19.72 -35.11 -18.50
CA ASN A 72 -21.17 -35.23 -18.34
C ASN A 72 -21.94 -33.96 -18.70
N ALA A 73 -21.25 -32.88 -19.12
CA ALA A 73 -21.86 -31.62 -19.48
C ALA A 73 -21.98 -31.49 -21.01
N ASP A 74 -23.06 -30.89 -21.48
CA ASP A 74 -23.28 -30.59 -22.90
C ASP A 74 -22.41 -29.41 -23.36
N GLU A 75 -22.08 -28.51 -22.44
CA GLU A 75 -21.26 -27.32 -22.67
C GLU A 75 -20.44 -27.00 -21.44
N VAL A 76 -19.17 -26.62 -21.62
CA VAL A 76 -18.27 -26.19 -20.52
C VAL A 76 -17.85 -24.75 -20.75
N LEU A 77 -18.15 -23.89 -19.78
CA LEU A 77 -17.81 -22.47 -19.79
C LEU A 77 -16.78 -22.15 -18.71
N LEU A 78 -15.75 -21.38 -19.07
CA LEU A 78 -14.63 -21.00 -18.22
C LEU A 78 -14.79 -19.53 -17.81
N ALA A 79 -15.29 -19.28 -16.61
CA ALA A 79 -15.68 -17.98 -16.12
C ALA A 79 -14.72 -17.44 -15.02
N THR A 80 -13.42 -17.49 -15.30
CA THR A 80 -12.36 -16.95 -14.45
C THR A 80 -12.28 -15.42 -14.54
N ASP A 81 -11.50 -14.78 -13.65
CA ASP A 81 -11.37 -13.32 -13.62
C ASP A 81 -10.90 -12.72 -14.97
N PRO A 82 -11.24 -11.48 -15.27
CA PRO A 82 -10.97 -10.87 -16.58
C PRO A 82 -9.54 -10.29 -16.70
N ASP A 83 -8.53 -10.94 -16.10
CA ASP A 83 -7.12 -10.55 -16.20
C ASP A 83 -6.26 -11.66 -16.80
N ARG A 84 -4.96 -11.38 -17.04
CA ARG A 84 -3.98 -12.35 -17.57
C ARG A 84 -3.92 -13.63 -16.77
N GLU A 85 -4.06 -13.55 -15.44
CA GLU A 85 -4.02 -14.72 -14.55
C GLU A 85 -5.26 -15.58 -14.73
N GLY A 86 -6.46 -14.97 -14.82
CA GLY A 86 -7.70 -15.68 -15.11
C GLY A 86 -7.68 -16.30 -16.50
N GLU A 87 -7.12 -15.64 -17.51
CA GLU A 87 -6.95 -16.19 -18.85
C GLU A 87 -6.06 -17.43 -18.86
N ALA A 88 -4.91 -17.36 -18.16
CA ALA A 88 -4.02 -18.51 -18.00
C ALA A 88 -4.68 -19.68 -17.23
N ILE A 89 -5.49 -19.38 -16.21
CA ILE A 89 -6.27 -20.42 -15.50
C ILE A 89 -7.26 -21.09 -16.45
N SER A 90 -7.98 -20.32 -17.27
CA SER A 90 -8.90 -20.84 -18.27
C SER A 90 -8.18 -21.72 -19.29
N TRP A 91 -7.03 -21.29 -19.81
CA TRP A 91 -6.21 -22.07 -20.73
C TRP A 91 -5.71 -23.36 -20.09
N HIS A 92 -5.26 -23.33 -18.84
CA HIS A 92 -4.84 -24.53 -18.11
C HIS A 92 -6.01 -25.50 -17.88
N LEU A 93 -7.22 -24.99 -17.59
CA LEU A 93 -8.43 -25.77 -17.47
C LEU A 93 -8.79 -26.42 -18.81
N ALA A 94 -8.83 -25.67 -19.91
CA ALA A 94 -9.13 -26.17 -21.23
C ALA A 94 -8.15 -27.28 -21.61
N THR A 95 -6.84 -27.06 -21.42
CA THR A 95 -5.81 -28.08 -21.71
C THR A 95 -6.01 -29.36 -20.91
N VAL A 96 -6.31 -29.27 -19.60
CA VAL A 96 -6.46 -30.44 -18.72
C VAL A 96 -7.76 -31.18 -18.97
N LEU A 97 -8.82 -30.45 -19.33
CA LEU A 97 -10.14 -31.02 -19.63
C LEU A 97 -10.27 -31.52 -21.07
N GLY A 98 -9.29 -31.19 -21.94
CA GLY A 98 -9.33 -31.56 -23.38
C GLY A 98 -10.32 -30.73 -24.18
N LEU A 99 -10.58 -29.49 -23.78
CA LEU A 99 -11.48 -28.58 -24.50
C LEU A 99 -10.72 -27.96 -25.70
N PRO A 100 -11.37 -27.79 -26.86
CA PRO A 100 -10.78 -27.07 -27.99
C PRO A 100 -10.52 -25.60 -27.64
N LEU A 101 -9.33 -25.09 -27.97
CA LEU A 101 -8.93 -23.71 -27.68
C LEU A 101 -9.53 -22.69 -28.66
N ASP A 102 -10.00 -23.14 -29.80
CA ASP A 102 -10.64 -22.33 -30.83
C ASP A 102 -12.16 -22.19 -30.67
N GLU A 103 -12.74 -22.88 -29.70
CA GLU A 103 -14.14 -22.75 -29.34
C GLU A 103 -14.42 -21.60 -28.40
N LYS A 104 -15.66 -21.07 -28.44
CA LYS A 104 -16.13 -20.00 -27.56
C LYS A 104 -16.58 -20.56 -26.23
N ASN A 105 -15.64 -20.75 -25.31
CA ASN A 105 -15.92 -21.29 -23.98
C ASN A 105 -15.43 -20.38 -22.84
N ARG A 106 -14.87 -19.22 -23.16
CA ARG A 106 -14.39 -18.22 -22.18
C ARG A 106 -15.46 -17.18 -21.90
N VAL A 107 -15.77 -16.94 -20.62
CA VAL A 107 -16.73 -15.96 -20.14
C VAL A 107 -16.01 -14.91 -19.30
N LYS A 108 -16.21 -13.63 -19.62
CA LYS A 108 -15.62 -12.49 -18.90
C LYS A 108 -16.74 -11.59 -18.36
N PHE A 109 -16.57 -11.08 -17.14
CA PHE A 109 -17.42 -10.03 -16.59
C PHE A 109 -16.65 -9.19 -15.56
N ASN A 110 -16.83 -7.87 -15.64
CA ASN A 110 -16.15 -6.90 -14.80
C ASN A 110 -16.83 -6.72 -13.43
N GLU A 111 -18.04 -7.20 -13.28
CA GLU A 111 -18.83 -7.13 -12.05
C GLU A 111 -19.69 -8.39 -11.89
N ILE A 112 -19.96 -8.77 -10.64
CA ILE A 112 -20.71 -9.98 -10.35
C ILE A 112 -22.12 -9.60 -9.85
N ASN A 113 -23.01 -9.36 -10.79
CA ASN A 113 -24.42 -9.20 -10.59
C ASN A 113 -25.21 -10.04 -11.60
N GLU A 114 -26.50 -10.17 -11.40
CA GLU A 114 -27.34 -11.06 -12.23
C GLU A 114 -27.27 -10.68 -13.71
N ASN A 115 -27.36 -9.39 -14.04
CA ASN A 115 -27.38 -8.91 -15.42
C ASN A 115 -26.02 -9.15 -16.11
N ALA A 116 -24.90 -8.77 -15.46
CA ALA A 116 -23.56 -8.93 -16.02
C ALA A 116 -23.21 -10.41 -16.22
N VAL A 117 -23.57 -11.27 -15.25
CA VAL A 117 -23.34 -12.72 -15.37
C VAL A 117 -24.15 -13.34 -16.49
N LYS A 118 -25.45 -13.06 -16.58
CA LYS A 118 -26.32 -13.55 -17.68
C LYS A 118 -25.84 -13.07 -19.05
N LYS A 119 -25.46 -11.79 -19.17
CA LYS A 119 -24.92 -11.22 -20.41
C LYS A 119 -23.60 -11.90 -20.81
N GLY A 120 -22.68 -12.10 -19.86
CA GLY A 120 -21.43 -12.80 -20.13
C GLY A 120 -21.61 -14.24 -20.58
N ILE A 121 -22.47 -14.99 -19.89
CA ILE A 121 -22.81 -16.38 -20.26
C ILE A 121 -23.48 -16.50 -21.64
N ALA A 122 -24.25 -15.48 -22.04
CA ALA A 122 -24.91 -15.45 -23.35
C ALA A 122 -23.93 -15.11 -24.51
N SER A 123 -22.76 -14.58 -24.21
CA SER A 123 -21.78 -14.14 -25.23
C SER A 123 -20.38 -14.64 -24.90
N PRO A 124 -20.15 -15.96 -24.88
CA PRO A 124 -18.81 -16.50 -24.63
C PRO A 124 -17.86 -16.18 -25.76
N GLU A 125 -16.58 -16.02 -25.43
CA GLU A 125 -15.48 -15.70 -26.31
C GLU A 125 -14.51 -16.90 -26.44
N LYS A 126 -13.54 -16.80 -27.35
CA LYS A 126 -12.37 -17.70 -27.35
C LYS A 126 -11.42 -17.30 -26.23
N ILE A 127 -10.60 -18.26 -25.77
CA ILE A 127 -9.47 -17.95 -24.90
C ILE A 127 -8.51 -17.04 -25.69
N ASP A 128 -8.12 -15.94 -25.07
CA ASP A 128 -7.17 -14.98 -25.62
C ASP A 128 -5.75 -15.48 -25.42
N MET A 129 -5.15 -16.00 -26.49
CA MET A 129 -3.83 -16.60 -26.43
C MET A 129 -2.71 -15.57 -26.23
N ASP A 130 -2.90 -14.31 -26.62
CA ASP A 130 -1.92 -13.25 -26.42
C ASP A 130 -1.81 -12.90 -24.91
N LEU A 131 -2.95 -12.88 -24.20
CA LEU A 131 -2.98 -12.79 -22.74
C LEU A 131 -2.32 -14.00 -22.04
N VAL A 132 -2.56 -15.21 -22.58
CA VAL A 132 -1.92 -16.44 -22.09
C VAL A 132 -0.42 -16.36 -22.27
N ASP A 133 0.06 -15.94 -23.44
CA ASP A 133 1.49 -15.82 -23.75
C ASP A 133 2.17 -14.76 -22.91
N ALA A 134 1.52 -13.62 -22.67
CA ALA A 134 2.02 -12.60 -21.75
C ALA A 134 2.18 -13.13 -20.32
N GLN A 135 1.21 -13.94 -19.83
CA GLN A 135 1.30 -14.57 -18.52
C GLN A 135 2.39 -15.64 -18.48
N GLN A 136 2.50 -16.50 -19.52
CA GLN A 136 3.55 -17.51 -19.66
C GLN A 136 4.94 -16.84 -19.67
N ALA A 137 5.12 -15.81 -20.49
CA ALA A 137 6.36 -15.03 -20.56
C ALA A 137 6.79 -14.52 -19.18
N ARG A 138 5.86 -13.88 -18.46
CA ARG A 138 6.11 -13.43 -17.08
C ARG A 138 6.49 -14.60 -16.17
N ARG A 139 5.74 -15.71 -16.24
CA ARG A 139 5.96 -16.87 -15.39
C ARG A 139 7.34 -17.49 -15.64
N ILE A 140 7.74 -17.60 -16.89
CA ILE A 140 9.05 -18.11 -17.31
C ILE A 140 10.17 -17.17 -16.87
N LEU A 141 10.06 -15.87 -17.12
CA LEU A 141 11.03 -14.86 -16.67
C LEU A 141 11.27 -14.93 -15.16
N ASP A 142 10.19 -14.88 -14.36
CA ASP A 142 10.29 -14.90 -12.92
C ASP A 142 10.85 -16.22 -12.41
N ARG A 143 10.60 -17.35 -13.15
CA ARG A 143 11.17 -18.67 -12.88
C ARG A 143 12.67 -18.67 -13.16
N LEU A 144 13.11 -18.19 -14.30
CA LEU A 144 14.52 -18.13 -14.71
C LEU A 144 15.34 -17.31 -13.71
N VAL A 145 14.89 -16.07 -13.44
CA VAL A 145 15.57 -15.18 -12.49
C VAL A 145 15.58 -15.80 -11.08
N GLY A 146 14.42 -16.21 -10.59
CA GLY A 146 14.27 -16.72 -9.24
C GLY A 146 15.13 -17.97 -8.98
N TYR A 147 15.16 -18.94 -9.91
CA TYR A 147 15.88 -20.20 -9.74
C TYR A 147 17.37 -20.13 -10.00
N LYS A 148 17.83 -19.14 -10.77
CA LYS A 148 19.27 -18.96 -11.01
C LYS A 148 19.90 -17.95 -10.05
N LEU A 149 19.21 -16.84 -9.74
CA LEU A 149 19.75 -15.78 -8.89
C LEU A 149 19.61 -16.08 -7.39
N SER A 150 18.51 -16.70 -6.96
CA SER A 150 18.30 -16.99 -5.52
C SER A 150 19.36 -17.95 -4.93
N PRO A 151 19.78 -19.04 -5.61
CA PRO A 151 20.89 -19.87 -5.12
C PRO A 151 22.20 -19.09 -5.00
N PHE A 152 22.50 -18.21 -5.95
CA PHE A 152 23.70 -17.35 -5.90
C PHE A 152 23.67 -16.44 -4.65
N VAL A 153 22.62 -15.69 -4.46
CA VAL A 153 22.46 -14.81 -3.27
C VAL A 153 22.50 -15.61 -1.97
N SER A 154 21.82 -16.77 -1.93
CA SER A 154 21.84 -17.68 -0.78
C SER A 154 23.23 -18.21 -0.47
N GLN A 155 24.04 -18.50 -1.46
CA GLN A 155 25.41 -19.00 -1.28
C GLN A 155 26.35 -17.90 -0.77
N LYS A 156 26.17 -16.66 -1.27
CA LYS A 156 27.06 -15.55 -0.98
C LYS A 156 26.75 -14.82 0.34
N ILE A 157 25.52 -14.90 0.82
CA ILE A 157 25.12 -14.25 2.09
C ILE A 157 24.73 -15.35 3.11
N HIS A 158 23.54 -15.92 3.04
CA HIS A 158 23.14 -17.07 3.85
C HIS A 158 21.98 -17.86 3.22
N ARG A 159 21.82 -19.12 3.63
CA ARG A 159 20.79 -20.03 3.11
C ARG A 159 19.38 -19.49 3.27
N GLY A 160 18.53 -19.74 2.26
CA GLY A 160 17.09 -19.42 2.29
C GLY A 160 16.72 -18.05 1.75
N LEU A 161 17.69 -17.27 1.26
CA LEU A 161 17.42 -16.03 0.59
C LEU A 161 16.86 -16.24 -0.82
N SER A 162 16.12 -15.27 -1.29
CA SER A 162 15.62 -15.25 -2.66
C SER A 162 15.83 -13.88 -3.29
N ALA A 163 16.07 -13.88 -4.56
CA ALA A 163 16.07 -12.69 -5.39
C ALA A 163 15.09 -12.87 -6.54
N GLY A 164 14.49 -11.80 -6.97
CA GLY A 164 13.56 -11.78 -8.08
C GLY A 164 13.55 -10.40 -8.70
N ARG A 165 13.23 -10.31 -9.97
CA ARG A 165 13.30 -9.12 -10.78
C ARG A 165 12.62 -7.90 -10.12
N VAL A 166 11.34 -7.95 -9.90
CA VAL A 166 10.56 -6.83 -9.36
C VAL A 166 10.79 -6.62 -7.86
N GLN A 167 10.89 -7.70 -7.08
CA GLN A 167 11.11 -7.59 -5.64
C GLN A 167 12.46 -6.93 -5.30
N SER A 168 13.53 -7.25 -6.06
CA SER A 168 14.85 -6.67 -5.81
C SER A 168 14.89 -5.18 -6.10
N VAL A 169 14.17 -4.71 -7.12
CA VAL A 169 13.99 -3.28 -7.40
C VAL A 169 13.21 -2.59 -6.27
N ALA A 170 12.15 -3.21 -5.76
CA ALA A 170 11.40 -2.64 -4.64
C ALA A 170 12.26 -2.50 -3.37
N VAL A 171 13.10 -3.49 -3.05
CA VAL A 171 14.05 -3.38 -1.93
C VAL A 171 15.08 -2.27 -2.21
N ARG A 172 15.61 -2.19 -3.44
CA ARG A 172 16.54 -1.13 -3.84
C ARG A 172 15.96 0.26 -3.62
N LEU A 173 14.70 0.51 -4.03
CA LEU A 173 14.05 1.81 -3.82
C LEU A 173 14.02 2.20 -2.34
N VAL A 174 13.75 1.23 -1.44
CA VAL A 174 13.74 1.48 0.00
C VAL A 174 15.15 1.74 0.53
N VAL A 175 16.16 0.99 0.05
CA VAL A 175 17.58 1.19 0.42
C VAL A 175 18.09 2.52 -0.07
N ASP A 176 17.85 2.88 -1.34
CA ASP A 176 18.29 4.16 -1.93
C ASP A 176 17.68 5.33 -1.13
N ARG A 177 16.40 5.27 -0.73
CA ARG A 177 15.76 6.27 0.13
C ARG A 177 16.43 6.37 1.50
N GLU A 178 16.80 5.26 2.12
CA GLU A 178 17.50 5.28 3.41
C GLU A 178 18.92 5.85 3.26
N GLU A 179 19.60 5.61 2.13
CA GLU A 179 20.89 6.24 1.81
C GLU A 179 20.74 7.76 1.63
N GLU A 180 19.68 8.23 0.95
CA GLU A 180 19.35 9.66 0.83
C GLU A 180 19.17 10.30 2.20
N ILE A 181 18.41 9.65 3.09
CA ILE A 181 18.15 10.13 4.45
C ILE A 181 19.45 10.22 5.26
N ARG A 182 20.33 9.21 5.17
CA ARG A 182 21.60 9.18 5.90
C ARG A 182 22.61 10.22 5.40
N LYS A 183 22.57 10.57 4.12
CA LYS A 183 23.44 11.57 3.50
C LYS A 183 22.90 12.99 3.62
N PHE A 184 21.65 13.13 4.07
CA PHE A 184 21.01 14.43 4.18
C PHE A 184 21.65 15.25 5.28
N VAL A 185 22.02 16.49 4.94
CA VAL A 185 22.52 17.48 5.89
C VAL A 185 21.43 18.53 6.08
N PRO A 186 20.88 18.68 7.29
CA PRO A 186 19.90 19.72 7.56
C PRO A 186 20.50 21.11 7.33
N GLU A 187 19.80 21.93 6.56
CA GLU A 187 20.13 23.36 6.36
C GLU A 187 19.20 24.19 7.22
N GLU A 188 19.78 25.12 7.97
CA GLU A 188 19.05 26.11 8.76
C GLU A 188 18.39 27.15 7.85
N TYR A 189 17.16 27.50 8.19
CA TYR A 189 16.45 28.65 7.63
C TYR A 189 15.48 29.21 8.68
N TRP A 190 15.07 30.47 8.47
CA TRP A 190 14.20 31.16 9.40
C TRP A 190 12.93 31.62 8.69
N SER A 191 11.83 31.67 9.43
CA SER A 191 10.62 32.38 9.05
C SER A 191 10.34 33.50 10.04
N LEU A 192 9.74 34.58 9.56
CA LEU A 192 9.24 35.66 10.41
C LEU A 192 7.74 35.70 10.23
N ASP A 193 7.02 35.35 11.28
CA ASP A 193 5.56 35.28 11.31
C ASP A 193 5.00 36.41 12.19
N ALA A 194 4.03 37.11 11.65
CA ALA A 194 3.35 38.19 12.38
C ALA A 194 1.85 37.89 12.54
N LYS A 195 1.29 38.32 13.66
CA LYS A 195 -0.16 38.32 13.90
C LYS A 195 -0.68 39.77 13.91
N PHE A 196 -1.63 40.04 13.04
CA PHE A 196 -2.23 41.34 12.88
C PHE A 196 -3.71 41.34 13.27
N THR A 197 -4.22 42.50 13.69
CA THR A 197 -5.65 42.77 13.77
C THR A 197 -6.01 43.89 12.81
N ALA A 198 -7.13 43.70 12.10
CA ALA A 198 -7.69 44.71 11.20
C ALA A 198 -8.66 45.65 11.97
N PRO A 199 -8.90 46.88 11.47
CA PRO A 199 -9.89 47.80 12.08
C PRO A 199 -11.29 47.18 12.13
N SER A 200 -11.61 46.30 11.15
CA SER A 200 -12.92 45.65 11.02
C SER A 200 -13.13 44.46 11.97
N SER A 201 -12.07 43.98 12.65
CA SER A 201 -12.16 42.73 13.44
C SER A 201 -11.18 42.71 14.61
N LYS A 202 -11.66 42.27 15.77
CA LYS A 202 -10.80 41.97 16.93
C LYS A 202 -10.04 40.66 16.78
N LYS A 203 -10.42 39.79 15.83
CA LYS A 203 -9.76 38.48 15.59
C LYS A 203 -8.45 38.73 14.86
N ALA A 204 -7.37 38.22 15.42
CA ALA A 204 -6.06 38.26 14.79
C ALA A 204 -5.96 37.24 13.64
N PHE A 205 -5.18 37.57 12.60
CA PHE A 205 -4.81 36.71 11.52
C PHE A 205 -3.29 36.67 11.35
N LYS A 206 -2.76 35.57 10.81
CA LYS A 206 -1.33 35.39 10.59
C LYS A 206 -0.91 35.90 9.22
N ALA A 207 0.27 36.49 9.14
CA ALA A 207 0.95 36.83 7.90
C ALA A 207 2.44 36.50 8.01
N ALA A 208 3.02 36.01 6.95
CA ALA A 208 4.43 35.65 6.88
C ALA A 208 5.22 36.75 6.14
N PHE A 209 6.41 37.05 6.62
CA PHE A 209 7.38 37.90 5.93
C PHE A 209 7.77 37.29 4.60
N THR A 210 7.85 38.09 3.56
CA THR A 210 8.17 37.60 2.20
C THR A 210 9.35 38.33 1.57
N GLY A 211 9.69 39.51 2.06
CA GLY A 211 10.81 40.28 1.52
C GLY A 211 10.72 41.73 1.84
N ASP A 212 11.36 42.57 1.03
CA ASP A 212 11.37 44.01 1.11
C ASP A 212 11.17 44.68 -0.25
N GLU A 213 11.48 45.97 -0.36
CA GLU A 213 11.40 46.74 -1.59
C GLU A 213 12.25 46.19 -2.74
N THR A 214 13.28 45.40 -2.44
CA THR A 214 14.17 44.78 -3.46
C THR A 214 13.61 43.43 -3.99
N GLY A 215 12.63 42.84 -3.27
CA GLY A 215 12.00 41.60 -3.66
C GLY A 215 11.91 40.56 -2.55
N LYS A 216 11.81 39.29 -2.94
CA LYS A 216 11.69 38.17 -2.00
C LYS A 216 13.03 37.89 -1.29
N ILE A 217 12.97 37.79 0.04
CA ILE A 217 14.13 37.44 0.88
C ILE A 217 13.89 36.10 1.55
N LYS A 218 14.92 35.26 1.53
CA LYS A 218 14.98 34.03 2.35
C LYS A 218 15.93 34.29 3.51
N LEU A 219 15.39 34.22 4.73
CA LEU A 219 16.17 34.36 5.95
C LEU A 219 16.91 33.04 6.22
N LYS A 220 18.23 33.11 6.27
CA LYS A 220 19.10 31.92 6.45
C LYS A 220 19.63 31.81 7.87
N THR A 221 19.81 32.95 8.56
CA THR A 221 20.42 32.98 9.88
C THR A 221 19.57 33.78 10.87
N LYS A 222 19.90 33.61 12.15
CA LYS A 222 19.29 34.37 13.23
C LYS A 222 19.59 35.86 13.08
N GLU A 223 20.83 36.20 12.71
CA GLU A 223 21.30 37.58 12.56
C GLU A 223 20.50 38.33 11.48
N GLU A 224 20.24 37.68 10.34
CA GLU A 224 19.41 38.23 9.27
C GLU A 224 17.97 38.49 9.78
N THR A 225 17.44 37.57 10.56
CA THR A 225 16.09 37.64 11.13
C THR A 225 16.02 38.76 12.18
N ASP A 226 17.00 38.83 13.07
CA ASP A 226 17.10 39.87 14.10
C ASP A 226 17.28 41.25 13.48
N ALA A 227 18.02 41.38 12.37
CA ALA A 227 18.17 42.66 11.65
C ALA A 227 16.82 43.14 11.07
N ILE A 228 16.00 42.22 10.51
CA ILE A 228 14.64 42.59 10.06
C ILE A 228 13.74 42.93 11.24
N LEU A 229 13.80 42.18 12.35
CA LEU A 229 13.04 42.48 13.57
C LEU A 229 13.39 43.88 14.12
N ALA A 230 14.69 44.21 14.18
CA ALA A 230 15.16 45.51 14.62
C ALA A 230 14.71 46.67 13.69
N ARG A 231 14.68 46.40 12.37
CA ARG A 231 14.15 47.35 11.36
C ARG A 231 12.66 47.62 11.53
N LEU A 232 11.92 46.57 11.97
CA LEU A 232 10.46 46.63 12.15
C LEU A 232 10.01 47.00 13.55
N GLN A 233 10.94 47.38 14.44
CA GLN A 233 10.61 47.92 15.74
C GLN A 233 9.85 49.23 15.53
N ASP A 234 8.68 49.38 16.17
CA ASP A 234 7.78 50.50 16.04
C ASP A 234 7.29 50.82 14.60
N ALA A 235 7.29 49.81 13.72
CA ALA A 235 6.87 49.93 12.33
C ALA A 235 5.36 50.18 12.21
N GLU A 236 4.98 50.94 11.20
CA GLU A 236 3.61 51.12 10.76
C GLU A 236 3.25 50.05 9.71
N TYR A 237 2.09 49.44 9.88
CA TYR A 237 1.63 48.36 9.02
C TYR A 237 0.37 48.80 8.27
N SER A 238 0.40 48.70 6.94
CA SER A 238 -0.75 49.04 6.10
C SER A 238 -0.93 47.96 5.02
N VAL A 239 -2.15 47.77 4.59
CA VAL A 239 -2.49 46.85 3.52
C VAL A 239 -2.16 47.51 2.17
N SER A 240 -1.14 47.02 1.48
CA SER A 240 -0.76 47.51 0.16
C SER A 240 -1.69 47.01 -0.94
N SER A 241 -2.08 45.75 -0.89
CA SER A 241 -2.99 45.16 -1.88
C SER A 241 -3.86 44.04 -1.30
N VAL A 242 -5.07 43.93 -1.85
CA VAL A 242 -5.99 42.80 -1.58
C VAL A 242 -6.42 42.19 -2.92
N LYS A 243 -5.98 40.97 -3.17
CA LYS A 243 -6.33 40.24 -4.39
C LYS A 243 -7.38 39.18 -4.05
N LYS A 244 -8.58 39.34 -4.57
CA LYS A 244 -9.67 38.36 -4.47
C LYS A 244 -9.70 37.50 -5.72
N GLY A 245 -9.96 36.20 -5.56
CA GLY A 245 -10.05 35.28 -6.66
C GLY A 245 -10.99 34.12 -6.35
N THR A 246 -11.18 33.26 -7.33
CA THR A 246 -11.95 32.03 -7.18
C THR A 246 -11.10 30.86 -7.59
N ARG A 247 -10.98 29.85 -6.70
CA ARG A 247 -10.31 28.59 -6.97
C ARG A 247 -11.36 27.49 -7.16
N ARG A 248 -11.31 26.79 -8.28
CA ARG A 248 -12.14 25.62 -8.55
C ARG A 248 -11.30 24.37 -8.32
N ARG A 249 -11.69 23.53 -7.34
CA ARG A 249 -11.03 22.24 -7.06
C ARG A 249 -11.87 21.12 -7.69
N SER A 250 -11.25 20.36 -8.59
CA SER A 250 -11.89 19.21 -9.22
C SER A 250 -11.72 17.96 -8.37
N PRO A 251 -12.71 17.05 -8.39
CA PRO A 251 -12.57 15.77 -7.70
C PRO A 251 -11.49 14.92 -8.37
N ALA A 252 -10.92 14.05 -7.55
CA ALA A 252 -10.02 13.03 -8.07
C ALA A 252 -10.81 11.93 -8.82
N PRO A 253 -10.19 11.23 -9.79
CA PRO A 253 -10.80 10.13 -10.54
C PRO A 253 -11.29 9.00 -9.61
N PRO A 254 -12.15 8.09 -10.06
CA PRO A 254 -12.43 6.84 -9.35
C PRO A 254 -11.15 6.04 -9.14
N PHE A 255 -11.20 5.02 -8.29
CA PHE A 255 -10.00 4.28 -7.94
C PHE A 255 -9.48 3.38 -9.05
N THR A 256 -8.16 3.36 -9.19
CA THR A 256 -7.38 2.22 -9.70
C THR A 256 -6.93 1.37 -8.52
N THR A 257 -6.37 0.18 -8.79
CA THR A 257 -5.76 -0.68 -7.74
C THR A 257 -4.75 0.08 -6.88
N SER A 258 -3.85 0.83 -7.53
CA SER A 258 -2.80 1.59 -6.85
C SER A 258 -3.38 2.68 -5.97
N THR A 259 -4.26 3.52 -6.50
CA THR A 259 -4.85 4.64 -5.73
C THR A 259 -5.76 4.16 -4.61
N MET A 260 -6.47 3.03 -4.79
CA MET A 260 -7.24 2.39 -3.72
C MET A 260 -6.32 1.91 -2.58
N GLN A 261 -5.20 1.26 -2.89
CA GLN A 261 -4.24 0.81 -1.89
C GLN A 261 -3.59 1.98 -1.14
N GLN A 262 -3.26 3.06 -1.85
CA GLN A 262 -2.71 4.29 -1.27
C GLN A 262 -3.68 4.91 -0.25
N ASP A 263 -4.92 5.13 -0.65
CA ASP A 263 -5.93 5.77 0.22
C ASP A 263 -6.38 4.85 1.37
N ALA A 264 -6.48 3.54 1.14
CA ALA A 264 -6.74 2.57 2.19
C ALA A 264 -5.61 2.53 3.23
N SER A 265 -4.36 2.61 2.80
CA SER A 265 -3.20 2.70 3.70
C SER A 265 -3.22 3.99 4.51
N ARG A 266 -3.49 5.14 3.87
CA ARG A 266 -3.46 6.46 4.50
C ARG A 266 -4.65 6.68 5.44
N LYS A 267 -5.89 6.48 4.94
CA LYS A 267 -7.14 6.78 5.66
C LYS A 267 -7.59 5.68 6.61
N LEU A 268 -7.39 4.41 6.24
CA LEU A 268 -7.87 3.26 7.00
C LEU A 268 -6.76 2.53 7.77
N GLY A 269 -5.49 2.81 7.44
CA GLY A 269 -4.34 2.10 8.00
C GLY A 269 -4.24 0.64 7.56
N PHE A 270 -4.84 0.30 6.41
CA PHE A 270 -4.82 -1.05 5.86
C PHE A 270 -3.52 -1.31 5.12
N GLN A 271 -2.97 -2.51 5.28
CA GLN A 271 -1.88 -3.00 4.46
C GLN A 271 -2.38 -3.36 3.06
N ALA A 272 -1.53 -3.23 2.04
CA ALA A 272 -1.88 -3.51 0.65
C ALA A 272 -2.47 -4.92 0.46
N LYS A 273 -1.84 -5.94 1.04
CA LYS A 273 -2.36 -7.33 0.99
C LYS A 273 -3.74 -7.45 1.63
N ARG A 274 -3.98 -6.75 2.75
CA ARG A 274 -5.28 -6.76 3.42
C ARG A 274 -6.34 -6.05 2.59
N THR A 275 -5.98 -4.90 2.00
CA THR A 275 -6.86 -4.15 1.10
C THR A 275 -7.31 -5.01 -0.07
N MET A 276 -6.38 -5.70 -0.74
CA MET A 276 -6.71 -6.55 -1.88
C MET A 276 -7.57 -7.75 -1.48
N LYS A 277 -7.34 -8.35 -0.31
CA LYS A 277 -8.20 -9.43 0.18
C LYS A 277 -9.63 -8.97 0.39
N ILE A 278 -9.82 -7.81 1.04
CA ILE A 278 -11.16 -7.25 1.28
C ILE A 278 -11.81 -6.84 -0.04
N ALA A 279 -11.06 -6.25 -0.98
CA ALA A 279 -11.57 -5.89 -2.29
C ALA A 279 -12.04 -7.13 -3.08
N GLN A 280 -11.31 -8.25 -3.02
CA GLN A 280 -11.71 -9.51 -3.62
C GLN A 280 -13.04 -10.01 -3.02
N GLU A 281 -13.19 -9.96 -1.69
CA GLU A 281 -14.42 -10.34 -0.99
C GLU A 281 -15.61 -9.47 -1.44
N LEU A 282 -15.40 -8.16 -1.61
CA LEU A 282 -16.43 -7.22 -2.08
C LEU A 282 -16.79 -7.45 -3.56
N TYR A 283 -15.82 -7.79 -4.40
CA TYR A 283 -16.02 -8.11 -5.81
C TYR A 283 -16.78 -9.42 -5.99
N GLU A 284 -16.36 -10.49 -5.30
CA GLU A 284 -17.00 -11.80 -5.39
C GLU A 284 -18.44 -11.77 -4.88
N GLY A 285 -18.78 -10.81 -4.04
CA GLY A 285 -20.14 -10.51 -3.62
C GLY A 285 -20.58 -11.16 -2.33
N MET A 286 -21.77 -10.79 -1.90
CA MET A 286 -22.44 -11.29 -0.69
C MET A 286 -23.92 -11.01 -0.73
N GLU A 287 -24.66 -11.54 0.24
CA GLU A 287 -26.07 -11.18 0.43
C GLU A 287 -26.17 -9.76 1.00
N VAL A 288 -26.90 -8.89 0.31
CA VAL A 288 -27.19 -7.52 0.76
C VAL A 288 -28.68 -7.38 1.01
N GLU A 289 -29.04 -6.94 2.20
CA GLU A 289 -30.45 -6.74 2.60
C GLU A 289 -31.18 -5.82 1.59
N GLY A 290 -32.27 -6.31 1.03
CA GLY A 290 -33.09 -5.62 0.02
C GLY A 290 -32.57 -5.69 -1.42
N PHE A 291 -31.36 -6.21 -1.64
CA PHE A 291 -30.73 -6.32 -2.98
C PHE A 291 -30.37 -7.76 -3.35
N GLY A 292 -30.44 -8.70 -2.41
CA GLY A 292 -30.07 -10.09 -2.64
C GLY A 292 -28.56 -10.30 -2.78
N ALA A 293 -28.22 -11.40 -3.43
CA ALA A 293 -26.82 -11.72 -3.71
C ALA A 293 -26.26 -10.75 -4.75
N THR A 294 -25.14 -10.06 -4.46
CA THR A 294 -24.50 -9.15 -5.43
C THR A 294 -23.05 -8.88 -5.08
N GLY A 295 -22.20 -8.73 -6.09
CA GLY A 295 -20.87 -8.11 -5.97
C GLY A 295 -21.06 -6.63 -5.72
N LEU A 296 -20.32 -6.08 -4.77
CA LEU A 296 -20.48 -4.69 -4.37
C LEU A 296 -19.58 -3.73 -5.15
N ILE A 297 -18.51 -4.22 -5.73
CA ILE A 297 -17.56 -3.42 -6.52
C ILE A 297 -17.24 -4.11 -7.85
N THR A 298 -16.79 -3.32 -8.82
CA THR A 298 -16.19 -3.82 -10.06
C THR A 298 -14.85 -4.50 -9.79
N TYR A 299 -14.30 -5.19 -10.79
CA TYR A 299 -13.03 -5.90 -10.68
C TYR A 299 -11.91 -5.00 -10.17
N MET A 300 -11.24 -5.43 -9.10
CA MET A 300 -10.34 -4.58 -8.31
C MET A 300 -8.89 -4.54 -8.81
N ARG A 301 -8.50 -5.40 -9.78
CA ARG A 301 -7.17 -5.36 -10.37
C ARG A 301 -7.22 -4.62 -11.70
N THR A 302 -7.18 -3.31 -11.63
CA THR A 302 -7.31 -2.43 -12.79
C THR A 302 -6.48 -1.16 -12.62
N ASP A 303 -5.93 -0.67 -13.70
CA ASP A 303 -5.34 0.66 -13.83
C ASP A 303 -6.20 1.59 -14.72
N SER A 304 -7.35 1.09 -15.17
CA SER A 304 -8.32 1.87 -15.93
C SER A 304 -9.06 2.87 -15.06
N LEU A 305 -9.35 4.04 -15.63
CA LEU A 305 -10.20 5.08 -15.07
C LEU A 305 -11.55 5.18 -15.79
N ARG A 306 -11.81 4.24 -16.72
CA ARG A 306 -13.05 4.19 -17.51
C ARG A 306 -14.24 3.91 -16.58
N ILE A 307 -15.34 4.57 -16.86
CA ILE A 307 -16.66 4.34 -16.23
C ILE A 307 -17.61 4.02 -17.38
N SER A 308 -18.36 2.92 -17.29
CA SER A 308 -19.40 2.61 -18.26
C SER A 308 -20.48 3.70 -18.28
N GLU A 309 -21.15 3.85 -19.40
CA GLU A 309 -22.17 4.88 -19.55
C GLU A 309 -23.36 4.62 -18.63
N GLU A 310 -23.75 3.35 -18.47
CA GLU A 310 -24.80 2.92 -17.54
C GLU A 310 -24.47 3.33 -16.09
N ALA A 311 -23.26 3.02 -15.63
CA ALA A 311 -22.83 3.36 -14.27
C ALA A 311 -22.76 4.87 -14.03
N ARG A 312 -22.39 5.63 -15.07
CA ARG A 312 -22.38 7.08 -15.03
C ARG A 312 -23.79 7.64 -14.90
N GLN A 313 -24.73 7.13 -15.70
CA GLN A 313 -26.13 7.56 -15.66
C GLN A 313 -26.77 7.25 -14.30
N GLU A 314 -26.58 6.04 -13.78
CA GLU A 314 -27.06 5.65 -12.45
C GLU A 314 -26.46 6.50 -11.34
N GLY A 315 -25.14 6.74 -11.38
CA GLY A 315 -24.46 7.61 -10.42
C GLY A 315 -24.95 9.05 -10.46
N ASN A 316 -25.16 9.60 -11.66
CA ASN A 316 -25.68 10.95 -11.85
C ASN A 316 -27.14 11.06 -11.34
N ALA A 317 -27.99 10.09 -11.68
CA ALA A 317 -29.37 10.05 -11.18
C ALA A 317 -29.42 9.98 -9.65
N PHE A 318 -28.53 9.18 -9.04
CA PHE A 318 -28.42 9.10 -7.58
C PHE A 318 -28.00 10.45 -6.98
N ILE A 319 -27.01 11.14 -7.58
CA ILE A 319 -26.54 12.44 -7.10
C ILE A 319 -27.67 13.48 -7.21
N GLU A 320 -28.37 13.53 -8.33
CA GLU A 320 -29.47 14.47 -8.52
C GLU A 320 -30.59 14.28 -7.49
N ALA A 321 -30.98 13.03 -7.25
CA ALA A 321 -32.04 12.68 -6.32
C ALA A 321 -31.69 12.96 -4.85
N ASN A 322 -30.45 12.76 -4.43
CA ASN A 322 -30.06 12.81 -3.02
C ASN A 322 -29.33 14.08 -2.60
N TYR A 323 -28.71 14.80 -3.55
CA TYR A 323 -27.91 16.02 -3.27
C TYR A 323 -28.42 17.23 -4.04
N GLY A 324 -29.18 17.01 -5.11
CA GLY A 324 -29.73 18.08 -5.96
C GLY A 324 -28.88 18.35 -7.21
N LYS A 325 -29.53 18.95 -8.21
CA LYS A 325 -28.96 19.22 -9.54
C LYS A 325 -27.65 20.03 -9.51
N GLN A 326 -27.49 20.94 -8.55
CA GLN A 326 -26.27 21.76 -8.41
C GLN A 326 -25.01 20.93 -8.10
N TYR A 327 -25.17 19.71 -7.59
CA TYR A 327 -24.05 18.79 -7.35
C TYR A 327 -23.66 17.96 -8.57
N LEU A 328 -24.45 17.99 -9.64
CA LEU A 328 -24.05 17.40 -10.91
C LEU A 328 -23.08 18.32 -11.65
N HIS A 329 -22.03 17.74 -12.22
CA HIS A 329 -21.16 18.49 -13.10
C HIS A 329 -21.87 18.82 -14.42
N GLU A 330 -21.68 20.05 -14.93
CA GLU A 330 -22.36 20.55 -16.15
C GLU A 330 -22.16 19.67 -17.39
N LYS A 331 -20.99 19.02 -17.48
CA LYS A 331 -20.63 18.09 -18.57
C LYS A 331 -20.21 16.75 -18.01
N PRO A 332 -20.49 15.63 -18.70
CA PRO A 332 -19.98 14.32 -18.27
C PRO A 332 -18.47 14.36 -18.08
N ARG A 333 -17.99 13.83 -16.94
CA ARG A 333 -16.56 13.75 -16.67
C ARG A 333 -15.97 12.49 -17.29
N TYR A 334 -14.92 12.68 -18.05
CA TYR A 334 -14.09 11.61 -18.59
C TYR A 334 -12.69 11.74 -18.01
N PHE A 335 -12.14 10.63 -17.53
CA PHE A 335 -10.80 10.57 -16.98
C PHE A 335 -9.89 9.88 -17.98
N LYS A 336 -8.72 10.48 -18.25
CA LYS A 336 -7.74 9.88 -19.16
C LYS A 336 -7.13 8.65 -18.50
N THR A 337 -7.35 7.50 -19.10
CA THR A 337 -6.67 6.25 -18.77
C THR A 337 -5.27 6.24 -19.41
N LYS A 338 -4.29 5.60 -18.81
CA LYS A 338 -2.97 5.40 -19.40
C LYS A 338 -3.12 4.52 -20.65
N ALA A 339 -2.33 4.78 -21.69
CA ALA A 339 -2.37 3.98 -22.92
C ALA A 339 -2.03 2.50 -22.71
N SER A 340 -1.32 2.19 -21.62
CA SER A 340 -0.97 0.81 -21.22
C SER A 340 -2.02 0.12 -20.34
N ALA A 341 -3.17 0.74 -20.08
CA ALA A 341 -4.22 0.11 -19.30
C ALA A 341 -4.93 -0.95 -20.14
N GLN A 342 -5.26 -2.09 -19.51
CA GLN A 342 -5.96 -3.19 -20.18
C GLN A 342 -7.31 -2.74 -20.73
N ASP A 343 -7.51 -2.93 -22.02
CA ASP A 343 -8.79 -2.69 -22.67
C ASP A 343 -9.87 -3.59 -22.05
N GLY A 344 -11.06 -3.03 -21.89
CA GLY A 344 -12.21 -3.75 -21.32
C GLY A 344 -12.36 -3.60 -19.79
N HIS A 345 -11.33 -3.20 -19.04
CA HIS A 345 -11.47 -2.93 -17.62
C HIS A 345 -12.13 -1.58 -17.35
N GLU A 346 -12.83 -1.52 -16.20
CA GLU A 346 -13.35 -0.29 -15.63
C GLU A 346 -12.57 0.10 -14.36
N ALA A 347 -12.75 1.36 -13.93
CA ALA A 347 -12.30 1.82 -12.63
C ALA A 347 -13.01 1.04 -11.50
N ILE A 348 -12.41 1.01 -10.33
CA ILE A 348 -13.01 0.40 -9.14
C ILE A 348 -14.13 1.32 -8.63
N ARG A 349 -15.36 0.84 -8.72
CA ARG A 349 -16.59 1.56 -8.38
C ARG A 349 -17.62 0.64 -7.74
N PRO A 350 -18.63 1.15 -7.04
CA PRO A 350 -19.78 0.34 -6.66
C PRO A 350 -20.50 -0.18 -7.91
N THR A 351 -20.99 -1.41 -7.87
CA THR A 351 -21.81 -2.00 -8.95
C THR A 351 -23.18 -1.35 -9.01
N VAL A 352 -23.77 -1.04 -7.86
CA VAL A 352 -25.07 -0.41 -7.71
C VAL A 352 -24.92 0.82 -6.80
N PRO A 353 -24.97 2.06 -7.32
CA PRO A 353 -24.85 3.27 -6.52
C PRO A 353 -25.88 3.42 -5.40
N ALA A 354 -27.08 2.84 -5.58
CA ALA A 354 -28.15 2.84 -4.58
C ALA A 354 -27.82 2.02 -3.32
N ILE A 355 -26.87 1.08 -3.39
CA ILE A 355 -26.36 0.39 -2.20
C ILE A 355 -25.40 1.34 -1.49
N THR A 356 -25.95 2.29 -0.71
CA THR A 356 -25.13 3.23 0.05
C THR A 356 -24.32 2.54 1.13
N PRO A 357 -23.25 3.15 1.66
CA PRO A 357 -22.51 2.59 2.79
C PRO A 357 -23.39 2.25 3.98
N GLU A 358 -24.42 3.05 4.24
CA GLU A 358 -25.36 2.86 5.36
C GLU A 358 -26.21 1.58 5.17
N ILE A 359 -26.66 1.33 3.94
CA ILE A 359 -27.38 0.10 3.59
C ILE A 359 -26.44 -1.11 3.69
N ALA A 360 -25.27 -1.03 3.06
CA ALA A 360 -24.30 -2.10 3.04
C ALA A 360 -23.76 -2.49 4.43
N LYS A 361 -23.76 -1.54 5.39
CA LYS A 361 -23.20 -1.72 6.74
C LYS A 361 -23.78 -2.93 7.48
N LYS A 362 -25.05 -3.25 7.26
CA LYS A 362 -25.73 -4.37 7.91
C LYS A 362 -25.20 -5.74 7.47
N SER A 363 -24.73 -5.81 6.21
CA SER A 363 -24.26 -7.05 5.58
C SER A 363 -22.73 -7.19 5.60
N LEU A 364 -22.00 -6.15 5.98
CA LEU A 364 -20.54 -6.07 5.89
C LEU A 364 -19.85 -6.19 7.24
N THR A 365 -18.70 -6.85 7.26
CA THR A 365 -17.77 -6.74 8.37
C THR A 365 -17.26 -5.31 8.51
N PRO A 366 -16.77 -4.88 9.70
CA PRO A 366 -16.27 -3.53 9.89
C PRO A 366 -15.16 -3.10 8.90
N GLU A 367 -14.32 -4.03 8.45
CA GLU A 367 -13.25 -3.75 7.50
C GLU A 367 -13.78 -3.65 6.07
N GLN A 368 -14.68 -4.54 5.67
CA GLN A 368 -15.37 -4.48 4.38
C GLN A 368 -16.18 -3.17 4.27
N PHE A 369 -16.91 -2.80 5.31
CA PHE A 369 -17.64 -1.54 5.37
C PHE A 369 -16.75 -0.31 5.17
N LYS A 370 -15.58 -0.28 5.83
CA LYS A 370 -14.63 0.84 5.68
C LYS A 370 -14.11 0.96 4.25
N LEU A 371 -13.72 -0.16 3.63
CA LEU A 371 -13.20 -0.14 2.26
C LEU A 371 -14.30 0.17 1.26
N TYR A 372 -15.49 -0.44 1.39
CA TYR A 372 -16.63 -0.14 0.54
C TYR A 372 -17.04 1.33 0.61
N SER A 373 -17.14 1.89 1.84
CA SER A 373 -17.43 3.31 2.04
C SER A 373 -16.42 4.22 1.35
N LEU A 374 -15.13 3.86 1.40
CA LEU A 374 -14.07 4.61 0.74
C LEU A 374 -14.25 4.59 -0.79
N ILE A 375 -14.52 3.42 -1.37
CA ILE A 375 -14.73 3.23 -2.82
C ILE A 375 -16.00 3.97 -3.28
N TRP A 376 -17.10 3.77 -2.58
CA TRP A 376 -18.38 4.40 -2.90
C TRP A 376 -18.29 5.94 -2.89
N LYS A 377 -17.76 6.49 -1.80
CA LYS A 377 -17.58 7.94 -1.66
C LYS A 377 -16.68 8.52 -2.74
N ARG A 378 -15.59 7.84 -3.07
CA ARG A 378 -14.66 8.29 -4.11
C ARG A 378 -15.30 8.30 -5.49
N PHE A 379 -16.05 7.24 -5.84
CA PHE A 379 -16.77 7.15 -7.10
C PHE A 379 -17.84 8.24 -7.21
N MET A 380 -18.71 8.37 -6.22
CA MET A 380 -19.75 9.40 -6.24
C MET A 380 -19.15 10.81 -6.34
N ALA A 381 -18.13 11.11 -5.54
CA ALA A 381 -17.41 12.38 -5.59
C ALA A 381 -16.80 12.65 -6.98
N SER A 382 -16.30 11.61 -7.66
CA SER A 382 -15.70 11.77 -9.00
C SER A 382 -16.69 12.26 -10.07
N LEU A 383 -17.97 12.02 -9.87
CA LEU A 383 -19.06 12.48 -10.76
C LEU A 383 -19.61 13.86 -10.37
N MET A 384 -19.36 14.31 -9.13
CA MET A 384 -19.93 15.56 -8.61
C MET A 384 -19.26 16.83 -9.17
N SER A 385 -19.91 17.95 -8.96
CA SER A 385 -19.43 19.30 -9.28
C SER A 385 -18.16 19.65 -8.52
N ASN A 386 -17.39 20.59 -9.05
CA ASN A 386 -16.21 21.14 -8.39
C ASN A 386 -16.56 21.83 -7.06
N CYS A 387 -15.66 21.73 -6.11
CA CYS A 387 -15.65 22.62 -4.97
C CYS A 387 -15.19 24.03 -5.42
N ILE A 388 -15.92 25.05 -5.02
CA ILE A 388 -15.63 26.44 -5.35
C ILE A 388 -15.22 27.16 -4.06
N GLN A 389 -14.04 27.73 -4.07
CA GLN A 389 -13.45 28.47 -2.98
C GLN A 389 -13.20 29.90 -3.41
N ASP A 390 -13.66 30.86 -2.59
CA ASP A 390 -13.26 32.25 -2.74
C ASP A 390 -11.97 32.47 -1.98
N THR A 391 -10.93 32.87 -2.69
CA THR A 391 -9.58 33.08 -2.14
C THR A 391 -9.30 34.54 -1.97
N VAL A 392 -8.59 34.89 -0.91
CA VAL A 392 -8.11 36.26 -0.61
C VAL A 392 -6.60 36.15 -0.35
N LYS A 393 -5.84 37.01 -1.03
CA LYS A 393 -4.42 37.24 -0.73
C LYS A 393 -4.25 38.70 -0.35
N ILE A 394 -3.61 38.95 0.79
CA ILE A 394 -3.36 40.25 1.34
C ILE A 394 -1.87 40.48 1.36
N GLU A 395 -1.41 41.56 0.80
CA GLU A 395 -0.05 42.03 0.93
C GLU A 395 -0.01 43.20 1.89
N ILE A 396 0.86 43.14 2.88
CA ILE A 396 1.00 44.10 3.95
C ILE A 396 2.36 44.77 3.80
N LYS A 397 2.38 46.09 3.74
CA LYS A 397 3.56 46.92 3.77
C LYS A 397 3.86 47.30 5.21
N ALA A 398 5.10 47.07 5.64
CA ALA A 398 5.60 47.43 6.95
C ALA A 398 6.72 48.48 6.78
N VAL A 399 6.52 49.67 7.33
CA VAL A 399 7.49 50.75 7.25
C VAL A 399 8.04 51.01 8.65
N GLY A 400 9.31 50.71 8.87
CA GLY A 400 9.98 51.00 10.13
C GLY A 400 10.15 52.49 10.37
N GLU A 401 10.31 52.90 11.63
CA GLU A 401 10.46 54.31 12.00
C GLU A 401 11.59 55.01 11.23
N ARG A 402 12.71 54.29 11.02
CA ARG A 402 13.89 54.81 10.28
C ARG A 402 13.65 54.93 8.79
N ASP A 403 12.63 54.28 8.26
CA ASP A 403 12.34 54.18 6.83
C ASP A 403 11.20 55.14 6.38
N LYS A 404 10.60 55.89 7.30
CA LYS A 404 9.42 56.76 7.05
C LYS A 404 9.63 57.80 5.96
N ASN A 405 10.85 58.24 5.75
CA ASN A 405 11.22 59.23 4.73
C ASN A 405 11.97 58.64 3.54
N THR A 406 11.89 57.35 3.38
CA THR A 406 12.51 56.60 2.31
C THR A 406 11.50 55.71 1.58
N ASP A 407 11.88 55.12 0.43
CA ASP A 407 11.06 54.16 -0.27
C ASP A 407 11.24 52.75 0.27
N ARG A 408 11.90 52.58 1.42
CA ARG A 408 12.17 51.28 2.03
C ARG A 408 10.96 50.77 2.83
N TYR A 409 10.71 49.48 2.68
CA TYR A 409 9.66 48.79 3.42
C TYR A 409 9.90 47.29 3.45
N CYS A 410 9.22 46.61 4.36
CA CYS A 410 9.14 45.16 4.35
C CYS A 410 7.76 44.70 3.91
N THR A 411 7.66 43.48 3.37
CA THR A 411 6.39 42.91 2.91
C THR A 411 6.03 41.65 3.69
N PHE A 412 4.77 41.55 4.09
CA PHE A 412 4.16 40.37 4.66
C PHE A 412 2.97 39.93 3.81
N ASN A 413 2.79 38.60 3.65
CA ASN A 413 1.66 38.06 2.93
C ASN A 413 0.79 37.22 3.84
N ALA A 414 -0.52 37.41 3.72
CA ALA A 414 -1.53 36.51 4.30
C ALA A 414 -2.40 35.97 3.18
N SER A 415 -2.76 34.70 3.27
CA SER A 415 -3.72 34.07 2.37
C SER A 415 -4.81 33.35 3.15
N GLY A 416 -5.97 33.24 2.55
CA GLY A 416 -7.10 32.53 3.13
C GLY A 416 -8.14 32.21 2.07
N TYR A 417 -9.05 31.31 2.42
CA TYR A 417 -10.18 31.00 1.55
C TYR A 417 -11.47 30.75 2.35
N THR A 418 -12.57 30.88 1.66
CA THR A 418 -13.89 30.44 2.16
C THR A 418 -14.52 29.53 1.13
N VAL A 419 -15.11 28.44 1.59
CA VAL A 419 -15.84 27.53 0.69
C VAL A 419 -17.17 28.17 0.36
N ARG A 420 -17.33 28.58 -0.93
CA ARG A 420 -18.59 29.12 -1.45
C ARG A 420 -19.58 28.01 -1.83
N PHE A 421 -19.04 26.91 -2.40
CA PHE A 421 -19.78 25.72 -2.72
C PHE A 421 -18.92 24.50 -2.47
N ASP A 422 -19.41 23.56 -1.64
CA ASP A 422 -18.65 22.39 -1.21
C ASP A 422 -18.45 21.35 -2.35
N GLY A 423 -19.42 21.22 -3.28
CA GLY A 423 -19.32 20.29 -4.38
C GLY A 423 -18.98 18.86 -3.92
N TYR A 424 -18.03 18.26 -4.58
CA TYR A 424 -17.60 16.88 -4.28
C TYR A 424 -17.03 16.70 -2.85
N THR A 425 -16.53 17.77 -2.21
CA THR A 425 -15.94 17.67 -0.88
C THR A 425 -16.97 17.32 0.20
N ARG A 426 -18.25 17.47 -0.11
CA ARG A 426 -19.36 17.00 0.74
C ARG A 426 -19.29 15.50 1.03
N LEU A 427 -18.78 14.71 0.09
CA LEU A 427 -18.66 13.26 0.23
C LEU A 427 -17.23 12.79 0.48
N TYR A 428 -16.27 13.41 -0.17
CA TYR A 428 -14.92 12.91 -0.21
C TYR A 428 -13.89 14.01 -0.40
N GLU A 429 -12.94 14.05 0.51
CA GLU A 429 -11.71 14.83 0.35
C GLU A 429 -10.54 13.88 0.16
N ALA A 430 -9.77 14.06 -0.91
CA ALA A 430 -8.50 13.35 -1.05
C ALA A 430 -7.59 13.79 0.10
N ALA A 431 -6.91 12.83 0.73
CA ALA A 431 -5.91 13.20 1.72
C ALA A 431 -4.76 13.91 0.99
N THR A 432 -4.57 15.18 1.25
CA THR A 432 -3.40 15.96 0.85
C THR A 432 -2.37 15.90 1.96
N ASP A 433 -1.08 15.93 1.60
CA ASP A 433 0.01 16.03 2.58
C ASP A 433 0.23 17.50 3.00
N GLU A 434 -0.49 18.43 2.39
CA GLU A 434 -0.46 19.86 2.70
C GLU A 434 -1.48 20.16 3.79
N ASP A 435 -1.01 20.52 4.97
CA ASP A 435 -1.81 21.16 6.01
C ASP A 435 -2.18 22.56 5.51
N GLU A 436 -3.33 22.67 4.86
CA GLU A 436 -3.92 23.96 4.51
C GLU A 436 -4.48 24.62 5.79
N ASP A 437 -3.62 25.16 6.64
CA ASP A 437 -4.02 26.01 7.77
C ASP A 437 -4.33 27.45 7.28
N GLU A 438 -4.90 27.56 6.07
CA GLU A 438 -5.40 28.81 5.51
C GLU A 438 -6.75 29.17 6.17
N GLY A 439 -6.68 29.82 7.32
CA GLY A 439 -7.86 30.28 8.04
C GLY A 439 -8.65 31.34 7.27
N LYS A 440 -9.93 31.53 7.65
CA LYS A 440 -10.77 32.64 7.15
C LYS A 440 -10.16 33.95 7.57
N LEU A 441 -9.77 34.80 6.61
CA LEU A 441 -9.30 36.15 6.84
C LEU A 441 -10.49 37.10 7.14
N PRO A 442 -10.30 38.13 7.96
CA PRO A 442 -11.32 39.19 8.16
C PRO A 442 -11.50 40.02 6.88
N GLU A 443 -12.58 40.81 6.82
CA GLU A 443 -12.74 41.77 5.74
C GLU A 443 -11.72 42.91 5.89
N ILE A 444 -10.86 43.05 4.88
CA ILE A 444 -9.74 43.99 4.83
C ILE A 444 -9.75 44.66 3.46
N LYS A 445 -9.44 45.95 3.43
CA LYS A 445 -9.31 46.77 2.23
C LYS A 445 -7.89 47.28 2.07
N ALA A 446 -7.50 47.57 0.84
CA ALA A 446 -6.25 48.29 0.57
C ALA A 446 -6.29 49.65 1.27
N GLY A 447 -5.19 50.02 1.92
CA GLY A 447 -5.05 51.23 2.73
C GLY A 447 -5.42 51.04 4.21
N ASP A 448 -6.01 49.92 4.62
CA ASP A 448 -6.31 49.66 6.02
C ASP A 448 -5.02 49.62 6.86
N ALA A 449 -5.00 50.38 7.97
CA ALA A 449 -3.95 50.33 8.98
C ALA A 449 -4.14 49.09 9.86
N LEU A 450 -3.08 48.31 10.04
CA LEU A 450 -3.11 47.09 10.83
C LEU A 450 -2.38 47.28 12.15
N LYS A 451 -2.90 46.66 13.20
CA LYS A 451 -2.23 46.63 14.49
C LYS A 451 -1.49 45.32 14.69
N LEU A 452 -0.18 45.37 14.84
CA LEU A 452 0.64 44.23 15.21
C LEU A 452 0.28 43.75 16.62
N LYS A 453 0.08 42.47 16.78
CA LYS A 453 -0.12 41.81 18.08
C LYS A 453 1.10 41.07 18.55
N GLU A 454 1.75 40.38 17.62
CA GLU A 454 2.88 39.52 17.90
C GLU A 454 3.71 39.36 16.63
N MET A 455 5.02 39.31 16.76
CA MET A 455 5.94 38.97 15.68
C MET A 455 7.01 38.02 16.21
N LEU A 456 7.20 36.88 15.54
CA LEU A 456 8.10 35.81 15.98
C LEU A 456 9.02 35.38 14.86
N GLY A 457 10.31 35.41 15.15
CA GLY A 457 11.29 34.71 14.33
C GLY A 457 11.36 33.25 14.72
N ASN A 458 11.09 32.34 13.79
CA ASN A 458 11.08 30.91 14.03
C ASN A 458 12.25 30.26 13.28
N GLN A 459 13.05 29.49 14.03
CA GLN A 459 14.14 28.68 13.46
C GLN A 459 13.57 27.39 12.89
N HIS A 460 14.02 27.03 11.71
CA HIS A 460 13.66 25.79 11.03
C HIS A 460 14.92 25.12 10.48
N PHE A 461 14.81 23.81 10.29
CA PHE A 461 15.80 23.02 9.56
C PHE A 461 15.10 22.25 8.46
N THR A 462 15.72 22.19 7.29
CA THR A 462 15.22 21.32 6.22
C THR A 462 15.18 19.88 6.71
N GLN A 463 14.15 19.15 6.28
CA GLN A 463 13.94 17.76 6.71
C GLN A 463 14.40 16.80 5.60
N PRO A 464 14.95 15.63 5.94
CA PRO A 464 15.26 14.61 4.95
C PRO A 464 13.97 14.12 4.25
N PRO A 465 14.10 13.53 3.05
CA PRO A 465 12.95 12.94 2.40
C PRO A 465 12.31 11.87 3.30
N ALA A 466 10.98 11.83 3.34
CA ALA A 466 10.27 10.86 4.18
C ALA A 466 10.52 9.42 3.70
N ARG A 467 10.64 8.46 4.65
CA ARG A 467 10.65 7.04 4.34
C ARG A 467 9.35 6.63 3.65
N TYR A 468 9.43 5.64 2.78
CA TYR A 468 8.23 5.10 2.17
C TYR A 468 7.30 4.47 3.21
N THR A 469 6.00 4.72 3.04
CA THR A 469 4.92 3.85 3.56
C THR A 469 4.59 2.80 2.50
N GLU A 470 3.75 1.79 2.81
CA GLU A 470 3.27 0.88 1.76
C GLU A 470 2.59 1.64 0.62
N GLY A 471 1.74 2.63 0.95
CA GLY A 471 1.04 3.43 -0.05
C GLY A 471 1.99 4.25 -0.93
N SER A 472 2.99 4.93 -0.34
CA SER A 472 3.93 5.74 -1.14
C SER A 472 4.93 4.88 -1.92
N LEU A 473 5.28 3.67 -1.45
CA LEU A 473 6.07 2.73 -2.25
C LEU A 473 5.27 2.23 -3.45
N ILE A 474 3.98 1.88 -3.27
CA ILE A 474 3.10 1.49 -4.38
C ILE A 474 2.96 2.62 -5.39
N LYS A 475 2.80 3.85 -4.94
CA LYS A 475 2.80 5.03 -5.81
C LYS A 475 4.08 5.13 -6.63
N MET A 476 5.25 4.98 -5.99
CA MET A 476 6.54 5.01 -6.66
C MET A 476 6.69 3.88 -7.68
N LEU A 477 6.26 2.65 -7.35
CA LEU A 477 6.27 1.51 -8.28
C LEU A 477 5.39 1.78 -9.51
N GLU A 478 4.20 2.36 -9.30
CA GLU A 478 3.32 2.74 -10.40
C GLU A 478 3.90 3.85 -11.28
N GLU A 479 4.43 4.92 -10.67
CA GLU A 479 5.02 6.06 -11.39
C GLU A 479 6.25 5.68 -12.20
N THR A 480 7.03 4.71 -11.70
CA THR A 480 8.21 4.19 -12.38
C THR A 480 7.91 3.05 -13.35
N GLY A 481 6.67 2.59 -13.45
CA GLY A 481 6.27 1.47 -14.32
C GLY A 481 6.71 0.08 -13.83
N VAL A 482 7.11 -0.03 -12.57
CA VAL A 482 7.56 -1.28 -11.95
C VAL A 482 6.39 -1.99 -11.27
N GLY A 483 6.03 -3.15 -11.76
CA GLY A 483 4.85 -3.91 -11.30
C GLY A 483 3.55 -3.50 -12.02
N ARG A 484 2.49 -4.20 -11.68
CA ARG A 484 1.14 -4.01 -12.26
C ARG A 484 0.08 -4.18 -11.16
N PRO A 485 -1.19 -3.87 -11.42
CA PRO A 485 -2.27 -4.02 -10.44
C PRO A 485 -2.29 -5.36 -9.72
N SER A 486 -1.99 -6.44 -10.40
CA SER A 486 -1.93 -7.79 -9.83
C SER A 486 -0.73 -8.02 -8.90
N THR A 487 0.34 -7.22 -8.99
CA THR A 487 1.61 -7.50 -8.31
C THR A 487 1.99 -6.53 -7.17
N TYR A 488 1.45 -5.30 -7.12
CA TYR A 488 1.83 -4.32 -6.09
C TYR A 488 1.77 -4.88 -4.66
N ALA A 489 0.64 -5.45 -4.26
CA ALA A 489 0.46 -5.98 -2.91
C ALA A 489 1.37 -7.18 -2.61
N SER A 490 1.62 -8.04 -3.62
CA SER A 490 2.51 -9.20 -3.49
C SER A 490 3.97 -8.78 -3.36
N ILE A 491 4.42 -7.74 -4.08
CA ILE A 491 5.77 -7.18 -3.98
C ILE A 491 6.03 -6.70 -2.56
N VAL A 492 5.18 -5.79 -2.03
CA VAL A 492 5.32 -5.25 -0.68
C VAL A 492 5.27 -6.36 0.38
N SER A 493 4.34 -7.31 0.24
CA SER A 493 4.25 -8.46 1.13
C SER A 493 5.50 -9.34 1.10
N THR A 494 6.08 -9.55 -0.09
CA THR A 494 7.26 -10.40 -0.27
C THR A 494 8.49 -9.79 0.38
N ILE A 495 8.79 -8.51 0.11
CA ILE A 495 9.99 -7.85 0.68
C ILE A 495 9.93 -7.75 2.20
N THR A 496 8.72 -7.63 2.79
CA THR A 496 8.54 -7.61 4.24
C THR A 496 8.58 -9.02 4.86
N SER A 497 7.97 -10.02 4.22
CA SER A 497 7.98 -11.42 4.72
C SER A 497 9.36 -12.08 4.60
N ARG A 498 10.21 -11.59 3.71
CA ARG A 498 11.61 -12.00 3.54
C ARG A 498 12.57 -11.26 4.45
N GLU A 499 12.06 -10.36 5.28
CA GLU A 499 12.84 -9.54 6.19
C GLU A 499 13.91 -8.67 5.50
N TYR A 500 13.74 -8.35 4.20
CA TYR A 500 14.60 -7.37 3.51
C TYR A 500 14.23 -5.94 3.91
N VAL A 501 12.96 -5.75 4.25
CA VAL A 501 12.38 -4.49 4.71
C VAL A 501 11.52 -4.78 5.93
N VAL A 502 11.63 -3.95 6.95
CA VAL A 502 10.77 -3.99 8.15
C VAL A 502 9.84 -2.80 8.17
N ARG A 503 8.71 -2.98 8.88
CA ARG A 503 7.73 -1.91 9.07
C ARG A 503 7.86 -1.35 10.48
N GLU A 504 8.29 -0.10 10.58
CA GLU A 504 8.36 0.66 11.81
C GLU A 504 7.39 1.85 11.72
N GLN A 505 6.45 1.96 12.65
CA GLN A 505 5.47 3.08 12.71
C GLN A 505 4.80 3.41 11.36
N LYS A 506 4.41 2.37 10.58
CA LYS A 506 3.88 2.46 9.21
C LYS A 506 4.90 2.82 8.11
N GLN A 507 6.14 3.14 8.45
CA GLN A 507 7.22 3.40 7.49
C GLN A 507 7.97 2.10 7.17
N LEU A 508 8.48 2.02 5.96
CA LEU A 508 9.31 0.92 5.47
C LEU A 508 10.79 1.30 5.62
N LYS A 509 11.54 0.47 6.32
CA LYS A 509 12.96 0.65 6.56
C LYS A 509 13.72 -0.58 6.08
N PRO A 510 14.84 -0.45 5.37
CA PRO A 510 15.64 -1.59 4.98
C PRO A 510 16.27 -2.23 6.22
N THR A 511 16.46 -3.54 6.16
CA THR A 511 17.29 -4.28 7.11
C THR A 511 18.73 -4.35 6.59
N GLU A 512 19.69 -4.68 7.45
CA GLU A 512 21.06 -4.96 7.03
C GLU A 512 21.12 -6.06 5.96
N LEU A 513 20.24 -7.05 6.08
CA LEU A 513 20.08 -8.10 5.07
C LEU A 513 19.63 -7.53 3.73
N GLY A 514 18.61 -6.65 3.74
CA GLY A 514 18.13 -5.97 2.53
C GLY A 514 19.22 -5.12 1.88
N GLU A 515 19.97 -4.36 2.68
CA GLU A 515 21.11 -3.54 2.20
C GLU A 515 22.22 -4.41 1.58
N ALA A 516 22.58 -5.53 2.24
CA ALA A 516 23.61 -6.44 1.72
C ALA A 516 23.20 -7.10 0.39
N VAL A 517 21.92 -7.52 0.29
CA VAL A 517 21.37 -8.09 -0.95
C VAL A 517 21.37 -7.04 -2.07
N VAL A 518 20.92 -5.82 -1.79
CA VAL A 518 20.90 -4.74 -2.80
C VAL A 518 22.33 -4.37 -3.23
N LYS A 519 23.28 -4.28 -2.30
CA LYS A 519 24.69 -4.01 -2.60
C LYS A 519 25.25 -5.07 -3.54
N LEU A 520 25.10 -6.36 -3.19
CA LEU A 520 25.53 -7.47 -4.02
C LEU A 520 24.93 -7.41 -5.43
N LEU A 521 23.64 -7.12 -5.52
CA LEU A 521 22.94 -7.06 -6.80
C LEU A 521 23.32 -5.80 -7.62
N LYS A 522 23.55 -4.65 -6.99
CA LYS A 522 24.06 -3.44 -7.69
C LYS A 522 25.44 -3.65 -8.30
N GLU A 523 26.31 -4.38 -7.61
CA GLU A 523 27.70 -4.63 -8.05
C GLU A 523 27.77 -5.66 -9.18
N HIS A 524 27.02 -6.75 -9.10
CA HIS A 524 27.15 -7.88 -10.03
C HIS A 524 25.97 -8.03 -11.02
N PHE A 525 24.80 -7.49 -10.73
CA PHE A 525 23.58 -7.60 -11.55
C PHE A 525 22.88 -6.23 -11.70
N PRO A 526 23.59 -5.19 -12.19
CA PRO A 526 23.05 -3.84 -12.21
C PRO A 526 21.73 -3.72 -12.97
N ASN A 527 21.52 -4.51 -14.04
CA ASN A 527 20.29 -4.51 -14.82
C ASN A 527 19.10 -5.08 -14.01
N ILE A 528 19.30 -6.15 -13.23
CA ILE A 528 18.22 -6.80 -12.47
C ILE A 528 17.62 -5.88 -11.40
N VAL A 529 18.43 -4.98 -10.86
CA VAL A 529 17.97 -3.99 -9.87
C VAL A 529 17.74 -2.60 -10.48
N ASN A 530 17.87 -2.45 -11.81
CA ASN A 530 17.63 -1.20 -12.51
C ASN A 530 16.12 -0.95 -12.68
N VAL A 531 15.65 0.19 -12.18
CA VAL A 531 14.23 0.59 -12.25
C VAL A 531 13.77 0.69 -13.71
N LYS A 532 14.53 1.39 -14.57
CA LYS A 532 14.18 1.60 -15.99
C LYS A 532 14.17 0.28 -16.76
N PHE A 533 15.15 -0.58 -16.53
CA PHE A 533 15.22 -1.90 -17.16
C PHE A 533 14.01 -2.78 -16.76
N THR A 534 13.67 -2.79 -15.48
CA THR A 534 12.50 -3.55 -15.02
C THR A 534 11.19 -2.98 -15.57
N ALA A 535 11.07 -1.66 -15.63
CA ALA A 535 9.91 -1.01 -16.26
C ALA A 535 9.79 -1.32 -17.75
N SER A 536 10.92 -1.33 -18.49
CA SER A 536 10.93 -1.75 -19.89
C SER A 536 10.46 -3.20 -20.06
N MET A 537 10.93 -4.13 -19.22
CA MET A 537 10.48 -5.52 -19.26
C MET A 537 8.98 -5.66 -18.95
N GLU A 538 8.44 -4.86 -18.03
CA GLU A 538 7.00 -4.82 -17.78
C GLU A 538 6.22 -4.28 -18.99
N SER A 539 6.76 -3.28 -19.67
CA SER A 539 6.19 -2.75 -20.93
C SER A 539 6.28 -3.77 -22.07
N ASP A 540 7.37 -4.52 -22.15
CA ASP A 540 7.51 -5.55 -23.18
C ASP A 540 6.51 -6.71 -22.97
N LEU A 541 6.22 -7.07 -21.69
CA LEU A 541 5.14 -8.00 -21.37
C LEU A 541 3.76 -7.47 -21.74
N ASP A 542 3.53 -6.14 -21.68
CA ASP A 542 2.29 -5.53 -22.18
C ASP A 542 2.22 -5.57 -23.72
N LYS A 543 3.34 -5.40 -24.42
CA LYS A 543 3.40 -5.54 -25.89
C LYS A 543 3.16 -6.98 -26.35
N VAL A 544 3.59 -7.99 -25.57
CA VAL A 544 3.22 -9.39 -25.85
C VAL A 544 1.70 -9.56 -25.79
N GLU A 545 1.04 -8.96 -24.79
CA GLU A 545 -0.43 -8.98 -24.64
C GLU A 545 -1.16 -8.37 -25.85
N HIS A 546 -0.54 -7.43 -26.54
CA HIS A 546 -1.10 -6.77 -27.75
C HIS A 546 -0.57 -7.36 -29.06
N HIS A 547 0.10 -8.50 -29.00
CA HIS A 547 0.72 -9.17 -30.16
C HIS A 547 1.73 -8.29 -30.94
N GLU A 548 2.34 -7.32 -30.26
CA GLU A 548 3.33 -6.41 -30.86
C GLU A 548 4.74 -7.03 -30.90
N ILE A 549 5.04 -7.93 -29.95
CA ILE A 549 6.34 -8.64 -29.88
C ILE A 549 6.13 -10.12 -29.57
N ASP A 550 7.00 -10.96 -30.11
CA ASP A 550 7.07 -12.37 -29.79
C ASP A 550 7.74 -12.60 -28.43
N TYR A 551 7.08 -13.37 -27.56
CA TYR A 551 7.56 -13.57 -26.18
C TYR A 551 8.81 -14.46 -26.12
N ILE A 552 9.00 -15.37 -27.07
CA ILE A 552 10.19 -16.25 -27.11
C ILE A 552 11.41 -15.41 -27.47
N ALA A 553 11.30 -14.53 -28.48
CA ALA A 553 12.37 -13.59 -28.85
C ALA A 553 12.74 -12.66 -27.69
N MET A 554 11.74 -12.18 -26.92
CA MET A 554 11.94 -11.38 -25.72
C MET A 554 12.71 -12.19 -24.64
N LEU A 555 12.35 -13.46 -24.43
CA LEU A 555 13.01 -14.34 -23.47
C LEU A 555 14.47 -14.61 -23.84
N HIS A 556 14.78 -14.85 -25.13
CA HIS A 556 16.17 -15.00 -25.62
C HIS A 556 16.99 -13.73 -25.36
N THR A 557 16.46 -12.58 -25.75
CA THR A 557 17.13 -11.29 -25.55
C THR A 557 17.49 -11.04 -24.08
N PHE A 558 16.55 -11.34 -23.17
CA PHE A 558 16.79 -11.22 -21.74
C PHE A 558 17.80 -12.25 -21.22
N TYR A 559 17.59 -13.53 -21.57
CA TYR A 559 18.32 -14.64 -20.95
C TYR A 559 19.81 -14.64 -21.32
N ASP A 560 20.16 -14.34 -22.57
CA ASP A 560 21.56 -14.32 -23.04
C ASP A 560 22.40 -13.30 -22.26
N GLY A 561 21.86 -12.14 -22.01
CA GLY A 561 22.51 -11.12 -21.19
C GLY A 561 22.59 -11.51 -19.71
N PHE A 562 21.53 -12.10 -19.18
CA PHE A 562 21.42 -12.51 -17.79
C PHE A 562 22.38 -13.66 -17.45
N ASP A 563 22.43 -14.69 -18.31
CA ASP A 563 23.27 -15.88 -18.08
C ASP A 563 24.78 -15.53 -18.10
N LYS A 564 25.22 -14.71 -19.07
CA LYS A 564 26.60 -14.16 -19.11
C LYS A 564 26.96 -13.39 -17.84
N THR A 565 26.04 -12.55 -17.37
CA THR A 565 26.23 -11.78 -16.15
C THR A 565 26.31 -12.69 -14.92
N LEU A 566 25.50 -13.75 -14.86
CA LEU A 566 25.51 -14.69 -13.77
C LEU A 566 26.81 -15.51 -13.70
N GLU A 567 27.30 -15.99 -14.85
CA GLU A 567 28.56 -16.74 -14.88
C GLU A 567 29.76 -15.85 -14.49
N LYS A 568 29.79 -14.60 -14.97
CA LYS A 568 30.78 -13.62 -14.53
C LYS A 568 30.72 -13.40 -13.02
N ALA A 569 29.52 -13.14 -12.45
CA ALA A 569 29.35 -12.93 -11.02
C ALA A 569 29.78 -14.13 -10.17
N LYS A 570 29.55 -15.35 -10.66
CA LYS A 570 30.02 -16.58 -9.99
C LYS A 570 31.54 -16.64 -9.93
N ALA A 571 32.21 -16.31 -11.03
CA ALA A 571 33.68 -16.27 -11.12
C ALA A 571 34.27 -15.17 -10.22
N ASP A 572 33.76 -13.93 -10.33
CA ASP A 572 34.22 -12.77 -9.55
C ASP A 572 34.10 -12.99 -8.04
N MET A 573 33.12 -13.75 -7.61
CA MET A 573 32.84 -14.02 -6.20
C MET A 573 33.23 -15.44 -5.75
N GLU A 574 34.09 -16.14 -6.49
CA GLU A 574 34.56 -17.47 -6.05
C GLU A 574 35.22 -17.38 -4.66
N GLY A 575 34.84 -18.27 -3.74
CA GLY A 575 35.35 -18.26 -2.35
C GLY A 575 34.88 -17.10 -1.47
N VAL A 576 34.23 -16.07 -2.00
CA VAL A 576 33.80 -14.89 -1.25
C VAL A 576 32.43 -15.13 -0.59
N LYS A 577 32.30 -14.77 0.70
CA LYS A 577 31.03 -14.67 1.42
C LYS A 577 30.88 -13.32 2.09
N ILE A 578 29.70 -12.72 1.96
CA ILE A 578 29.35 -11.48 2.62
C ILE A 578 28.93 -11.81 4.04
N LYS A 579 29.65 -11.25 5.03
CA LYS A 579 29.29 -11.35 6.44
C LYS A 579 28.36 -10.18 6.75
N LEU A 580 27.18 -10.45 7.28
CA LEU A 580 26.31 -9.43 7.89
C LEU A 580 26.88 -9.05 9.25
N LYS A 581 26.68 -7.80 9.65
CA LYS A 581 26.95 -7.37 11.00
C LYS A 581 26.04 -8.16 11.94
N GLU A 582 26.61 -8.87 12.89
CA GLU A 582 25.82 -9.67 13.82
C GLU A 582 25.29 -8.76 14.93
N ASP A 583 23.98 -8.82 15.23
CA ASP A 583 23.39 -8.10 16.36
C ASP A 583 24.01 -8.63 17.66
N GLU A 584 24.95 -7.90 18.23
CA GLU A 584 25.55 -8.23 19.53
C GLU A 584 24.52 -8.05 20.64
N THR A 585 24.53 -8.95 21.60
CA THR A 585 23.71 -8.85 22.79
C THR A 585 24.58 -8.63 24.03
N ASN A 586 24.00 -8.14 25.11
CA ASN A 586 24.67 -8.01 26.38
C ASN A 586 24.70 -9.35 27.17
N ILE A 587 24.47 -10.49 26.51
CA ILE A 587 24.42 -11.80 27.13
C ILE A 587 25.78 -12.50 26.91
N PRO A 588 26.58 -12.73 27.93
CA PRO A 588 27.84 -13.43 27.79
C PRO A 588 27.62 -14.92 27.53
N CYS A 589 28.50 -15.51 26.75
CA CYS A 589 28.54 -16.94 26.53
C CYS A 589 29.08 -17.65 27.77
N GLU A 590 28.30 -18.57 28.32
CA GLU A 590 28.68 -19.33 29.55
C GLU A 590 29.94 -20.20 29.36
N LYS A 591 30.31 -20.51 28.11
CA LYS A 591 31.47 -21.36 27.83
C LYS A 591 32.77 -20.60 27.59
N CYS A 592 32.71 -19.38 27.03
CA CYS A 592 33.92 -18.64 26.65
C CYS A 592 33.86 -17.12 26.93
N GLY A 593 32.83 -16.62 27.59
CA GLY A 593 32.69 -15.22 27.99
C GLY A 593 32.40 -14.21 26.89
N ARG A 594 32.52 -14.57 25.59
CA ARG A 594 32.23 -13.65 24.50
C ARG A 594 30.75 -13.28 24.48
N MET A 595 30.39 -12.05 24.10
CA MET A 595 29.00 -11.65 23.99
C MET A 595 28.31 -12.44 22.89
N MET A 596 27.14 -12.99 23.18
CA MET A 596 26.37 -13.77 22.22
C MET A 596 25.73 -12.87 21.16
N VAL A 597 25.58 -13.39 19.95
CA VAL A 597 24.97 -12.68 18.82
C VAL A 597 23.66 -13.35 18.43
N ILE A 598 22.73 -12.54 17.92
CA ILE A 598 21.45 -13.05 17.42
C ILE A 598 21.64 -13.58 15.99
N LYS A 599 21.40 -14.88 15.81
CA LYS A 599 21.38 -15.52 14.49
C LYS A 599 19.99 -16.03 14.13
N THR A 600 19.69 -16.07 12.85
CA THR A 600 18.45 -16.65 12.33
C THR A 600 18.71 -18.06 11.82
N GLY A 601 18.00 -19.05 12.38
CA GLY A 601 18.08 -20.44 12.01
C GLY A 601 16.76 -20.97 11.45
N ARG A 602 16.72 -22.29 11.11
CA ARG A 602 15.53 -22.96 10.55
C ARG A 602 14.26 -22.80 11.41
N PHE A 603 14.45 -22.64 12.71
CA PHE A 603 13.36 -22.56 13.69
C PHE A 603 13.13 -21.13 14.24
N GLY A 604 13.78 -20.12 13.65
CA GLY A 604 13.71 -18.72 14.08
C GLY A 604 15.01 -18.18 14.63
N LYS A 605 14.93 -17.00 15.30
CA LYS A 605 16.10 -16.35 15.92
C LYS A 605 16.59 -17.16 17.14
N PHE A 606 17.91 -17.26 17.28
CA PHE A 606 18.57 -17.87 18.42
C PHE A 606 19.85 -17.09 18.76
N LEU A 607 20.32 -17.24 19.99
CA LEU A 607 21.60 -16.70 20.44
C LEU A 607 22.70 -17.69 20.11
N ALA A 608 23.75 -17.24 19.45
CA ALA A 608 24.93 -18.04 19.13
C ALA A 608 26.19 -17.36 19.65
N CYS A 609 27.16 -18.17 20.06
CA CYS A 609 28.48 -17.65 20.38
C CYS A 609 29.23 -17.28 19.08
N PRO A 610 29.81 -16.04 18.97
CA PRO A 610 30.58 -15.65 17.80
C PRO A 610 31.91 -16.43 17.66
N GLY A 611 32.33 -17.13 18.70
CA GLY A 611 33.51 -17.99 18.69
C GLY A 611 33.38 -19.31 17.94
N TYR A 612 32.33 -19.52 17.15
CA TYR A 612 32.21 -20.70 16.29
C TYR A 612 33.31 -20.70 15.19
N PRO A 613 33.95 -21.86 14.90
CA PRO A 613 33.64 -23.24 15.33
C PRO A 613 34.23 -23.70 16.69
N GLU A 614 35.09 -22.91 17.33
CA GLU A 614 35.73 -23.24 18.58
C GLU A 614 34.74 -23.34 19.74
N CYS A 615 33.81 -22.40 19.82
CA CYS A 615 32.72 -22.42 20.78
C CYS A 615 31.37 -22.58 20.09
N LYS A 616 30.75 -23.74 20.24
CA LYS A 616 29.45 -24.09 19.59
C LYS A 616 28.25 -23.79 20.50
N ASN A 617 28.38 -22.88 21.46
CA ASN A 617 27.31 -22.59 22.40
C ASN A 617 26.16 -21.83 21.71
N THR A 618 24.93 -22.29 21.88
CA THR A 618 23.71 -21.64 21.39
C THR A 618 22.65 -21.65 22.47
N LYS A 619 21.83 -20.60 22.51
CA LYS A 619 20.67 -20.47 23.38
C LYS A 619 19.43 -20.04 22.59
N PRO A 620 18.21 -20.39 23.03
CA PRO A 620 17.00 -19.82 22.47
C PRO A 620 17.02 -18.29 22.60
N TYR A 621 16.65 -17.58 21.53
CA TYR A 621 16.40 -16.14 21.61
C TYR A 621 15.02 -15.91 22.21
N VAL A 622 15.00 -15.45 23.46
CA VAL A 622 13.79 -15.22 24.25
C VAL A 622 13.52 -13.71 24.30
N ILE A 623 12.37 -13.28 23.88
CA ILE A 623 11.94 -11.90 24.07
C ILE A 623 11.23 -11.85 25.43
N GLU A 624 11.91 -11.28 26.42
CA GLU A 624 11.34 -11.04 27.74
C GLU A 624 10.27 -9.95 27.65
N THR A 625 9.24 -10.07 28.46
CA THR A 625 8.26 -9.02 28.67
C THR A 625 8.41 -8.45 30.07
N THR A 626 7.84 -7.29 30.33
CA THR A 626 7.81 -6.67 31.67
C THR A 626 6.83 -7.34 32.62
N ALA A 627 6.03 -8.30 32.11
CA ALA A 627 5.00 -8.95 32.88
C ALA A 627 5.50 -10.15 33.66
N THR A 628 4.94 -10.34 34.85
CA THR A 628 5.16 -11.49 35.71
C THR A 628 4.06 -12.54 35.50
N CYS A 629 4.42 -13.80 35.60
CA CYS A 629 3.50 -14.92 35.51
C CYS A 629 2.46 -14.87 36.63
N PRO A 630 1.15 -14.90 36.30
CA PRO A 630 0.12 -14.85 37.35
C PRO A 630 0.05 -16.10 38.21
N VAL A 631 0.69 -17.22 37.80
CA VAL A 631 0.72 -18.49 38.54
C VAL A 631 1.90 -18.58 39.45
N CYS A 632 3.14 -18.47 38.94
CA CYS A 632 4.36 -18.73 39.73
C CYS A 632 5.21 -17.47 39.99
N GLY A 633 4.86 -16.29 39.49
CA GLY A 633 5.61 -15.06 39.65
C GLY A 633 6.85 -14.91 38.75
N GLY A 634 7.28 -15.95 38.04
CA GLY A 634 8.37 -15.90 37.06
C GLY A 634 8.09 -14.95 35.90
N LYS A 635 9.07 -14.72 35.02
CA LYS A 635 8.89 -13.83 33.87
C LYS A 635 7.95 -14.44 32.82
N VAL A 636 7.16 -13.59 32.18
CA VAL A 636 6.39 -13.98 31.00
C VAL A 636 7.22 -13.68 29.77
N ILE A 637 7.42 -14.67 28.92
CA ILE A 637 8.24 -14.60 27.71
C ILE A 637 7.38 -14.81 26.45
N GLN A 638 7.74 -14.12 25.37
CA GLN A 638 7.11 -14.29 24.08
C GLN A 638 7.64 -15.54 23.38
N LYS A 639 6.72 -16.38 22.93
CA LYS A 639 7.02 -17.64 22.20
C LYS A 639 6.28 -17.66 20.85
N LYS A 640 6.74 -18.51 19.91
CA LYS A 640 6.02 -18.80 18.64
C LYS A 640 5.51 -20.24 18.65
N SER A 641 4.26 -20.43 18.24
CA SER A 641 3.68 -21.75 18.03
C SER A 641 4.27 -22.42 16.77
N LYS A 642 4.08 -23.74 16.60
CA LYS A 642 4.48 -24.48 15.39
C LYS A 642 3.89 -23.89 14.09
N LYS A 643 2.77 -23.19 14.17
CA LYS A 643 2.10 -22.49 13.04
C LYS A 643 2.57 -21.02 12.90
N GLY A 644 3.58 -20.57 13.67
CA GLY A 644 4.14 -19.22 13.57
C GLY A 644 3.39 -18.13 14.35
N TYR A 645 2.30 -18.45 15.05
CA TYR A 645 1.56 -17.48 15.87
C TYR A 645 2.31 -17.15 17.16
N THR A 646 2.33 -15.85 17.50
CA THR A 646 2.91 -15.38 18.77
C THR A 646 1.97 -15.67 19.93
N PHE A 647 2.50 -16.26 21.00
CA PHE A 647 1.83 -16.43 22.30
C PHE A 647 2.80 -16.10 23.42
N PHE A 648 2.30 -15.98 24.63
CA PHE A 648 3.08 -15.64 25.81
C PHE A 648 2.98 -16.79 26.81
N GLY A 649 4.11 -17.15 27.43
CA GLY A 649 4.16 -18.24 28.39
C GLY A 649 5.18 -17.99 29.47
N CYS A 650 5.11 -18.73 30.56
CA CYS A 650 6.06 -18.64 31.62
C CYS A 650 7.46 -19.12 31.22
N GLU A 651 8.51 -18.47 31.74
CA GLU A 651 9.90 -18.90 31.56
C GLU A 651 10.18 -20.26 32.24
N ASN A 652 9.48 -20.53 33.34
CA ASN A 652 9.62 -21.74 34.14
C ASN A 652 8.87 -22.96 33.60
N TYR A 653 8.61 -22.99 32.27
CA TYR A 653 8.07 -24.19 31.64
C TYR A 653 9.16 -25.28 31.59
N PRO A 654 8.89 -26.55 31.93
CA PRO A 654 7.57 -27.19 32.13
C PRO A 654 6.99 -27.14 33.58
N GLU A 655 7.70 -26.62 34.57
CA GLU A 655 7.23 -26.58 35.95
C GLU A 655 6.01 -25.67 36.13
N CYS A 656 5.92 -24.61 35.30
CA CYS A 656 4.78 -23.73 35.22
C CYS A 656 4.19 -23.73 33.80
N ASN A 657 2.98 -24.23 33.64
CA ASN A 657 2.28 -24.36 32.34
C ASN A 657 1.51 -23.12 31.93
N PHE A 658 1.72 -21.96 32.57
CA PHE A 658 1.01 -20.73 32.17
C PHE A 658 1.27 -20.35 30.74
N MET A 659 0.19 -20.17 29.97
CA MET A 659 0.21 -19.76 28.57
C MET A 659 -1.00 -18.89 28.26
N THR A 660 -0.80 -17.83 27.45
CA THR A 660 -1.89 -16.96 26.98
C THR A 660 -1.60 -16.41 25.59
N TRP A 661 -2.66 -16.09 24.85
CA TRP A 661 -2.61 -15.35 23.59
C TRP A 661 -2.76 -13.84 23.81
N ASP A 662 -3.12 -13.43 25.03
CA ASP A 662 -3.33 -12.03 25.38
C ASP A 662 -1.98 -11.34 25.60
N LYS A 663 -1.81 -10.16 25.01
CA LYS A 663 -0.54 -9.44 25.08
C LYS A 663 -0.31 -8.90 26.51
N PRO A 664 0.82 -9.21 27.16
CA PRO A 664 1.18 -8.61 28.44
C PRO A 664 1.34 -7.09 28.32
N THR A 665 1.08 -6.39 29.42
CA THR A 665 1.21 -4.92 29.53
C THR A 665 2.07 -4.55 30.74
N ASP A 666 2.55 -3.30 30.76
CA ASP A 666 3.32 -2.74 31.88
C ASP A 666 2.44 -2.41 33.10
N GLU A 667 1.11 -2.49 32.93
CA GLU A 667 0.18 -2.14 33.99
C GLU A 667 -0.01 -3.28 34.98
N LYS A 668 -0.10 -2.91 36.25
CA LYS A 668 -0.37 -3.83 37.35
C LYS A 668 -1.85 -3.82 37.71
N CYS A 669 -2.34 -4.97 38.16
CA CYS A 669 -3.69 -5.11 38.64
C CYS A 669 -3.85 -4.39 39.97
N PRO A 670 -4.80 -3.45 40.11
CA PRO A 670 -5.00 -2.72 41.35
C PRO A 670 -5.55 -3.59 42.48
N LYS A 671 -6.12 -4.78 42.15
CA LYS A 671 -6.70 -5.70 43.14
C LYS A 671 -5.66 -6.66 43.74
N CYS A 672 -4.70 -7.16 42.93
CA CYS A 672 -3.75 -8.19 43.38
C CYS A 672 -2.27 -7.89 43.06
N GLY A 673 -1.97 -6.76 42.41
CA GLY A 673 -0.58 -6.35 42.09
C GLY A 673 0.05 -7.10 40.91
N LYS A 674 -0.56 -8.17 40.37
CA LYS A 674 -0.04 -8.97 39.25
C LYS A 674 -0.18 -8.21 37.94
N SER A 675 0.53 -8.65 36.92
CA SER A 675 0.50 -7.99 35.58
C SER A 675 -0.87 -8.13 34.89
N LEU A 676 -1.28 -7.07 34.17
CA LEU A 676 -2.47 -7.09 33.34
C LEU A 676 -2.14 -7.50 31.90
N PHE A 677 -3.08 -8.18 31.26
CA PHE A 677 -2.99 -8.68 29.89
C PHE A 677 -4.10 -8.08 29.03
N LYS A 678 -3.76 -7.71 27.81
CA LYS A 678 -4.70 -7.09 26.85
C LYS A 678 -5.43 -8.13 26.04
N LYS A 679 -6.70 -8.35 26.34
CA LYS A 679 -7.64 -9.19 25.58
C LYS A 679 -8.07 -8.54 24.27
N LYS A 680 -8.64 -9.37 23.37
CA LYS A 680 -9.33 -8.85 22.17
C LYS A 680 -10.44 -7.86 22.59
N GLY A 681 -10.58 -6.74 21.87
CA GLY A 681 -11.55 -5.68 22.22
C GLY A 681 -11.00 -4.57 23.12
N GLY A 682 -9.72 -4.63 23.52
CA GLY A 682 -9.08 -3.56 24.30
C GLY A 682 -9.40 -3.59 25.77
N ILE A 683 -9.75 -4.75 26.31
CA ILE A 683 -9.94 -5.00 27.74
C ILE A 683 -8.60 -5.40 28.35
N LEU A 684 -8.22 -4.78 29.45
CA LEU A 684 -7.10 -5.20 30.30
C LEU A 684 -7.64 -6.10 31.40
N ALA A 685 -7.16 -7.33 31.45
CA ALA A 685 -7.59 -8.34 32.41
C ALA A 685 -6.43 -8.89 33.22
N CYS A 686 -6.66 -9.14 34.48
CA CYS A 686 -5.79 -9.97 35.32
C CYS A 686 -6.09 -11.44 35.03
N LEU A 687 -5.07 -12.21 34.68
CA LEU A 687 -5.21 -13.64 34.37
C LEU A 687 -4.94 -14.54 35.57
N ASP A 688 -4.95 -13.98 36.80
CA ASP A 688 -4.98 -14.76 38.02
C ASP A 688 -6.37 -15.32 38.25
N GLU A 689 -6.48 -16.65 38.40
CA GLU A 689 -7.74 -17.36 38.56
C GLU A 689 -8.58 -16.86 39.77
N ASN A 690 -7.93 -16.33 40.79
CA ASN A 690 -8.57 -15.82 42.02
C ASN A 690 -8.86 -14.31 41.98
N CYS A 691 -8.52 -13.59 40.94
CA CYS A 691 -8.61 -12.13 40.91
C CYS A 691 -9.82 -11.59 40.10
N GLY A 692 -9.99 -12.02 38.89
CA GLY A 692 -11.12 -11.65 38.00
C GLY A 692 -11.22 -10.16 37.64
N PHE A 693 -10.16 -9.36 37.84
CA PHE A 693 -10.19 -7.94 37.55
C PHE A 693 -10.11 -7.67 36.04
N GLU A 694 -11.03 -6.85 35.53
CA GLU A 694 -11.02 -6.34 34.14
C GLU A 694 -11.34 -4.85 34.09
N LYS A 695 -10.68 -4.13 33.17
CA LYS A 695 -10.99 -2.73 32.87
C LYS A 695 -10.85 -2.45 31.37
N LYS A 696 -11.54 -1.46 30.83
CA LYS A 696 -11.28 -0.98 29.47
C LYS A 696 -9.93 -0.25 29.43
N ALA A 697 -9.09 -0.56 28.45
CA ALA A 697 -7.88 0.20 28.21
C ALA A 697 -8.21 1.64 27.85
N GLU A 698 -7.68 2.61 28.57
CA GLU A 698 -7.81 4.01 28.21
C GLU A 698 -7.09 4.27 26.88
N ARG A 699 -7.76 4.98 25.97
CA ARG A 699 -7.10 5.49 24.77
C ARG A 699 -6.13 6.58 25.22
N LYS A 700 -4.83 6.30 25.26
CA LYS A 700 -3.81 7.33 25.44
C LYS A 700 -4.04 8.42 24.37
N LYS A 701 -4.51 9.60 24.77
CA LYS A 701 -4.39 10.82 23.97
C LYS A 701 -2.90 10.96 23.67
N LYS A 702 -2.54 11.14 22.42
CA LYS A 702 -1.16 11.50 22.04
C LYS A 702 -0.79 12.77 22.79
N SER A 703 0.01 12.68 23.82
CA SER A 703 0.70 13.81 24.39
C SER A 703 1.81 14.21 23.41
N THR A 704 1.71 15.38 22.84
CA THR A 704 2.85 16.14 22.31
C THR A 704 3.86 16.27 23.45
N LYS A 705 4.93 15.48 23.39
CA LYS A 705 6.09 15.75 24.22
C LYS A 705 6.86 16.91 23.60
N THR A 706 6.72 18.08 24.17
CA THR A 706 7.78 19.08 24.24
C THR A 706 8.95 18.41 24.95
N GLN A 707 10.06 18.24 24.26
CA GLN A 707 11.34 17.96 24.91
C GLN A 707 11.84 19.30 25.45
N GLU A 708 11.78 19.44 26.76
CA GLU A 708 12.70 20.29 27.50
C GLU A 708 13.98 19.46 27.63
N GLU A 709 15.04 19.93 27.03
CA GLU A 709 16.41 19.48 27.28
C GLU A 709 17.01 20.44 28.30
N ASP A 710 17.48 19.86 29.43
CA ASP A 710 18.57 20.42 30.24
C ASP A 710 19.92 20.07 29.59
#